data_a48f889e6f035d40299fd1fb40d745d8
#
_entry.id   a48f889e6f035d40299fd1fb40d745d8
#
_cell.length_a   1.000
_cell.length_b   1.000
_cell.length_c   1.000
_cell.angle_alpha   90.00
_cell.angle_beta   90.00
_cell.angle_gamma   90.00
#
_symmetry.space_group_name_H-M   'P 1'
#
loop_
_entity.id
_entity.type
_entity.pdbx_description
1 polymer ?
#
loop_
_entity_poly.entity_id
_entity_poly.type
_entity_poly.pdbx_seq_one_letter_code
_entity_poly.pdbx_strand_id
1 'polypeptide(L)'
;MKRLAWILPLAGLVVLAGFTLWLGGRALAYPYQFLHGEGLMLEFSRRLMAGEPVYKPLTEFPLGTCNYAPLPLVLARLTFPILGFGYAAGRVWVLLATLAIAVILFAWVRRSSGQWLPALVASLAWLGAPYVYRWMPQFRVDLPGLALSLAGVYVVWRSRNRYAIPGAALLFVLGLYCKQSFLAAPAAAFLYLLVRDRRQALLLAGTMLLLGGIPFLALNITTHGAFWDSLVSANVNPFKLDLLFSQVAGLIRIHWPLILLTAAFLIPYAGRRGSAVDSATDRRPQANALIVIYIGLALLTMALAGKVGSWENYFLEPLVGLCLGAGLGSARLMIRTGSPTGPSLGPATLRDRVHWLVPLLVLAQVIVMWHTPAMAAHIMRADAAANEALGPVVAAAPGMVLSEDIGLLVQAGKPVVYYDFQFSQLALAGRWDQSWEVDNLQQGAFSLVIFEGDARIEVEKYGRYTRTFMSALDYGYHRAERVGKYLVYRPAPLDRDRNVRLTDGQVPHASGGQVPHASGGLALVGHTLPPVDIDPGGTISLDVVWQATQPMTESYTSFVHLDAAGQGYAGDDHQAWDGLYPTTRWVEGEMVRMAYSLTLPIDLPPGLYTLRAGWYDPSLTRLHTETGADSVPLAIVRVHAAQPQPLEMAPPDASFVGGVSLTGYYLDRGSGGMHVTLGWRLQSGQFLDTDYTVFLHLRNAAGETVAQGDGPPVDGQWPTSLWPPNVTIQDTHTINLPADLQPGTYHLVTGLYDRATGSRLPLEGGGDEVILTETAIP
;
A
#
# COMPACT_ATOMS: atom_id res chain seq x y z
N MET A 1 47.21 27.40 10.25
CA MET A 1 46.07 27.51 9.31
C MET A 1 45.78 26.22 8.52
N LYS A 2 46.77 25.53 7.92
CA LYS A 2 46.52 24.31 7.10
C LYS A 2 45.81 23.17 7.85
N ARG A 3 46.07 22.95 9.15
CA ARG A 3 45.38 21.92 9.98
C ARG A 3 43.98 22.34 10.38
N LEU A 4 43.72 23.63 10.58
CA LEU A 4 42.41 24.18 10.95
C LEU A 4 41.38 23.99 9.85
N ALA A 5 41.77 24.02 8.56
CA ALA A 5 40.88 23.82 7.41
C ALA A 5 40.22 22.43 7.37
N TRP A 6 40.76 21.45 8.08
CA TRP A 6 40.25 20.09 8.13
C TRP A 6 39.30 19.81 9.31
N ILE A 7 39.21 20.72 10.30
CA ILE A 7 38.42 20.49 11.50
C ILE A 7 36.94 20.34 11.14
N LEU A 8 36.35 21.30 10.44
CA LEU A 8 34.92 21.27 10.07
C LEU A 8 34.58 20.12 9.12
N PRO A 9 35.30 19.86 8.01
CA PRO A 9 35.04 18.74 7.13
C PRO A 9 35.07 17.38 7.84
N LEU A 10 36.10 17.14 8.68
CA LEU A 10 36.24 15.88 9.39
C LEU A 10 35.19 15.73 10.49
N ALA A 11 34.94 16.78 11.27
CA ALA A 11 33.89 16.79 12.27
C ALA A 11 32.52 16.47 11.64
N GLY A 12 32.21 17.08 10.52
CA GLY A 12 30.96 16.81 9.78
C GLY A 12 30.88 15.37 9.29
N LEU A 13 31.95 14.81 8.72
CA LEU A 13 31.98 13.41 8.31
C LEU A 13 31.83 12.44 9.52
N VAL A 14 32.47 12.75 10.65
CA VAL A 14 32.35 11.95 11.87
C VAL A 14 30.92 11.99 12.40
N VAL A 15 30.28 13.16 12.40
CA VAL A 15 28.87 13.28 12.83
C VAL A 15 27.95 12.47 11.93
N LEU A 16 28.08 12.58 10.61
CA LEU A 16 27.27 11.81 9.67
C LEU A 16 27.50 10.30 9.79
N ALA A 17 28.75 9.87 9.93
CA ALA A 17 29.08 8.47 10.20
C ALA A 17 28.48 8.00 11.54
N GLY A 18 28.51 8.87 12.57
CA GLY A 18 27.88 8.64 13.86
C GLY A 18 26.36 8.45 13.75
N PHE A 19 25.68 9.25 12.93
CA PHE A 19 24.24 9.09 12.67
C PHE A 19 23.94 7.74 11.99
N THR A 20 24.75 7.32 11.02
CA THR A 20 24.60 6.01 10.37
C THR A 20 24.78 4.87 11.38
N LEU A 21 25.84 4.90 12.18
CA LEU A 21 26.10 3.86 13.17
C LEU A 21 25.05 3.83 14.29
N TRP A 22 24.58 5.01 14.72
CA TRP A 22 23.47 5.12 15.66
C TRP A 22 22.20 4.45 15.12
N LEU A 23 21.83 4.75 13.86
CA LEU A 23 20.68 4.13 13.21
C LEU A 23 20.86 2.61 13.09
N GLY A 24 22.07 2.13 12.75
CA GLY A 24 22.40 0.71 12.71
C GLY A 24 22.20 0.01 14.06
N GLY A 25 22.65 0.63 15.13
CA GLY A 25 22.43 0.11 16.48
C GLY A 25 20.94 0.07 16.85
N ARG A 26 20.19 1.13 16.53
CA ARG A 26 18.72 1.17 16.74
C ARG A 26 17.99 0.13 15.91
N ALA A 27 18.43 -0.10 14.67
CA ALA A 27 17.84 -1.06 13.77
C ALA A 27 17.94 -2.50 14.29
N LEU A 28 19.00 -2.87 15.00
CA LEU A 28 19.13 -4.20 15.59
C LEU A 28 18.03 -4.49 16.63
N ALA A 29 17.58 -3.47 17.36
CA ALA A 29 16.50 -3.60 18.34
C ALA A 29 15.11 -3.35 17.78
N TYR A 30 15.00 -2.89 16.51
CA TYR A 30 13.73 -2.55 15.88
C TYR A 30 13.08 -3.79 15.27
N PRO A 31 11.88 -4.22 15.74
CA PRO A 31 11.31 -5.50 15.38
C PRO A 31 10.58 -5.52 14.03
N TYR A 32 10.33 -4.36 13.41
CA TYR A 32 9.55 -4.25 12.17
C TYR A 32 10.43 -3.99 10.96
N GLN A 33 9.89 -4.15 9.76
CA GLN A 33 10.62 -3.86 8.52
C GLN A 33 10.77 -2.35 8.30
N PHE A 34 11.87 -1.95 7.63
CA PHE A 34 12.07 -0.57 7.17
C PHE A 34 11.52 -0.35 5.76
N LEU A 35 11.67 -1.33 4.89
CA LEU A 35 11.22 -1.28 3.50
C LEU A 35 10.75 -2.67 3.06
N HIS A 36 9.84 -2.67 2.10
CA HIS A 36 9.14 -3.82 1.54
C HIS A 36 9.99 -5.09 1.32
N GLY A 37 11.19 -5.06 0.87
CA GLY A 37 11.97 -6.28 0.61
C GLY A 37 12.55 -6.98 1.85
N GLU A 38 12.47 -6.38 3.04
CA GLU A 38 12.99 -6.98 4.28
C GLU A 38 12.11 -8.12 4.79
N GLY A 39 10.79 -7.96 4.68
CA GLY A 39 9.82 -9.00 5.02
C GLY A 39 9.99 -10.27 4.19
N LEU A 40 10.31 -10.11 2.90
CA LEU A 40 10.65 -11.26 2.01
C LEU A 40 11.88 -12.02 2.53
N MET A 41 12.94 -11.32 2.95
CA MET A 41 14.13 -11.97 3.51
C MET A 41 13.81 -12.73 4.80
N LEU A 42 12.91 -12.21 5.62
CA LEU A 42 12.45 -12.87 6.84
C LEU A 42 11.64 -14.13 6.51
N GLU A 43 10.71 -14.06 5.55
CA GLU A 43 9.92 -15.20 5.10
C GLU A 43 10.79 -16.31 4.50
N PHE A 44 11.72 -15.99 3.61
CA PHE A 44 12.64 -17.00 3.06
C PHE A 44 13.54 -17.63 4.12
N SER A 45 13.93 -16.84 5.14
CA SER A 45 14.65 -17.36 6.29
C SER A 45 13.81 -18.32 7.14
N ARG A 46 12.52 -18.00 7.33
CA ARG A 46 11.54 -18.86 7.99
C ARG A 46 11.41 -20.19 7.25
N ARG A 47 11.21 -20.15 5.93
CA ARG A 47 11.13 -21.36 5.08
C ARG A 47 12.38 -22.21 5.21
N LEU A 48 13.56 -21.59 5.12
CA LEU A 48 14.84 -22.30 5.27
C LEU A 48 14.97 -23.00 6.64
N MET A 49 14.46 -22.37 7.71
CA MET A 49 14.46 -22.97 9.05
C MET A 49 13.46 -24.11 9.19
N ALA A 50 12.29 -23.97 8.59
CA ALA A 50 11.24 -24.98 8.60
C ALA A 50 11.53 -26.16 7.65
N GLY A 51 12.60 -26.10 6.86
CA GLY A 51 12.89 -27.11 5.82
C GLY A 51 11.95 -27.01 4.63
N GLU A 52 11.22 -25.90 4.49
CA GLU A 52 10.35 -25.64 3.35
C GLU A 52 11.17 -25.18 2.12
N PRO A 53 10.72 -25.45 0.90
CA PRO A 53 11.43 -25.03 -0.31
C PRO A 53 11.44 -23.49 -0.43
N VAL A 54 12.66 -22.92 -0.52
CA VAL A 54 12.88 -21.49 -0.78
C VAL A 54 12.75 -21.20 -2.28
N TYR A 55 13.26 -22.10 -3.11
CA TYR A 55 13.16 -22.05 -4.57
C TYR A 55 12.23 -23.15 -5.05
N LYS A 56 11.12 -22.76 -5.66
CA LYS A 56 10.08 -23.67 -6.14
C LYS A 56 9.45 -23.13 -7.42
N PRO A 57 8.76 -23.98 -8.21
CA PRO A 57 8.04 -23.54 -9.40
C PRO A 57 7.10 -22.35 -9.10
N LEU A 58 7.00 -21.39 -10.03
CA LEU A 58 6.14 -20.20 -9.87
C LEU A 58 4.67 -20.55 -9.70
N THR A 59 4.24 -21.68 -10.29
CA THR A 59 2.85 -22.16 -10.26
C THR A 59 2.50 -22.95 -8.98
N GLU A 60 3.49 -23.23 -8.12
CA GLU A 60 3.26 -23.98 -6.89
C GLU A 60 2.80 -23.07 -5.76
N PHE A 61 1.66 -23.38 -5.15
CA PHE A 61 1.13 -22.66 -4.01
C PHE A 61 1.93 -22.95 -2.71
N PRO A 62 2.12 -21.94 -1.83
CA PRO A 62 1.76 -20.54 -1.93
C PRO A 62 2.59 -19.81 -3.00
N LEU A 63 1.95 -18.88 -3.76
CA LEU A 63 2.56 -18.22 -4.91
C LEU A 63 3.66 -17.26 -4.48
N GLY A 64 4.89 -17.59 -4.83
CA GLY A 64 6.04 -16.77 -4.46
C GLY A 64 7.36 -17.49 -4.64
N THR A 65 8.37 -16.76 -5.04
CA THR A 65 9.71 -17.30 -5.24
C THR A 65 10.78 -16.31 -4.77
N CYS A 66 11.96 -16.84 -4.41
CA CYS A 66 13.10 -16.08 -3.95
C CYS A 66 13.96 -15.61 -5.12
N ASN A 67 13.91 -14.32 -5.45
CA ASN A 67 14.78 -13.72 -6.48
C ASN A 67 16.20 -13.36 -5.98
N TYR A 68 16.56 -13.80 -4.78
CA TYR A 68 17.88 -13.60 -4.18
C TYR A 68 18.64 -14.91 -4.09
N ALA A 69 19.97 -14.83 -4.21
CA ALA A 69 20.84 -15.96 -3.98
C ALA A 69 20.93 -16.33 -2.48
N PRO A 70 21.28 -17.60 -2.12
CA PRO A 70 20.98 -18.17 -0.80
C PRO A 70 21.87 -17.70 0.35
N LEU A 71 23.04 -17.10 0.10
CA LEU A 71 24.04 -16.83 1.16
C LEU A 71 23.51 -15.90 2.27
N PRO A 72 22.76 -14.81 2.00
CA PRO A 72 22.22 -13.95 3.07
C PRO A 72 21.26 -14.69 3.99
N LEU A 73 20.48 -15.64 3.47
CA LEU A 73 19.58 -16.48 4.29
C LEU A 73 20.37 -17.44 5.19
N VAL A 74 21.45 -18.02 4.65
CA VAL A 74 22.36 -18.87 5.42
C VAL A 74 23.06 -18.06 6.53
N LEU A 75 23.52 -16.85 6.23
CA LEU A 75 24.12 -15.95 7.23
C LEU A 75 23.13 -15.60 8.34
N ALA A 76 21.89 -15.26 8.02
CA ALA A 76 20.85 -15.00 9.01
C ALA A 76 20.58 -16.25 9.87
N ARG A 77 20.51 -17.45 9.25
CA ARG A 77 20.35 -18.71 9.98
C ARG A 77 21.44 -18.95 11.01
N LEU A 78 22.68 -18.58 10.72
CA LEU A 78 23.81 -18.75 11.67
C LEU A 78 23.64 -17.86 12.93
N THR A 79 22.95 -16.76 12.82
CA THR A 79 22.77 -15.79 13.93
C THR A 79 21.44 -15.94 14.67
N PHE A 80 20.44 -16.66 14.12
CA PHE A 80 19.18 -16.92 14.82
C PHE A 80 19.34 -17.59 16.20
N PRO A 81 20.25 -18.55 16.44
CA PRO A 81 20.42 -19.13 17.76
C PRO A 81 20.86 -18.13 18.83
N ILE A 82 21.49 -17.01 18.41
CA ILE A 82 22.04 -15.98 19.31
C ILE A 82 21.09 -14.80 19.46
N LEU A 83 20.50 -14.34 18.34
CA LEU A 83 19.69 -13.10 18.27
C LEU A 83 18.19 -13.35 18.24
N GLY A 84 17.76 -14.62 18.21
CA GLY A 84 16.37 -14.99 17.97
C GLY A 84 15.94 -14.85 16.50
N PHE A 85 14.78 -15.42 16.16
CA PHE A 85 14.19 -15.27 14.85
C PHE A 85 13.64 -13.84 14.68
N GLY A 86 14.12 -13.11 13.70
CA GLY A 86 13.73 -11.73 13.42
C GLY A 86 14.74 -11.00 12.54
N TYR A 87 14.49 -9.73 12.30
CA TYR A 87 15.32 -8.90 11.43
C TYR A 87 16.75 -8.68 11.95
N ALA A 88 16.94 -8.65 13.27
CA ALA A 88 18.26 -8.45 13.89
C ALA A 88 19.30 -9.42 13.35
N ALA A 89 18.95 -10.68 13.16
CA ALA A 89 19.83 -11.74 12.68
C ALA A 89 20.40 -11.48 11.27
N GLY A 90 19.64 -10.85 10.40
CA GLY A 90 20.12 -10.42 9.08
C GLY A 90 20.81 -9.06 9.11
N ARG A 91 20.28 -8.09 9.88
CA ARG A 91 20.80 -6.72 9.98
C ARG A 91 22.20 -6.65 10.55
N VAL A 92 22.56 -7.55 11.48
CA VAL A 92 23.93 -7.62 12.02
C VAL A 92 24.97 -7.86 10.93
N TRP A 93 24.69 -8.72 9.95
CA TRP A 93 25.58 -8.97 8.82
C TRP A 93 25.71 -7.76 7.90
N VAL A 94 24.64 -7.01 7.72
CA VAL A 94 24.63 -5.77 6.93
C VAL A 94 25.45 -4.68 7.63
N LEU A 95 25.32 -4.53 8.94
CA LEU A 95 26.14 -3.61 9.74
C LEU A 95 27.63 -3.99 9.68
N LEU A 96 27.95 -5.25 9.90
CA LEU A 96 29.33 -5.74 9.82
C LEU A 96 29.94 -5.54 8.43
N ALA A 97 29.17 -5.78 7.38
CA ALA A 97 29.58 -5.54 5.99
C ALA A 97 29.86 -4.06 5.72
N THR A 98 29.00 -3.17 6.23
CA THR A 98 29.17 -1.70 6.11
C THR A 98 30.47 -1.24 6.75
N LEU A 99 30.77 -1.75 7.95
CA LEU A 99 32.01 -1.48 8.65
C LEU A 99 33.22 -2.09 7.94
N ALA A 100 33.10 -3.31 7.40
CA ALA A 100 34.17 -3.97 6.65
C ALA A 100 34.54 -3.15 5.39
N ILE A 101 33.55 -2.62 4.66
CA ILE A 101 33.79 -1.75 3.50
C ILE A 101 34.56 -0.49 3.93
N ALA A 102 34.15 0.16 5.04
CA ALA A 102 34.83 1.35 5.57
C ALA A 102 36.29 1.04 5.93
N VAL A 103 36.54 -0.10 6.56
CA VAL A 103 37.91 -0.55 6.92
C VAL A 103 38.75 -0.86 5.68
N ILE A 104 38.17 -1.51 4.67
CA ILE A 104 38.85 -1.82 3.40
C ILE A 104 39.21 -0.51 2.68
N LEU A 105 38.29 0.44 2.58
CA LEU A 105 38.54 1.75 1.96
C LEU A 105 39.67 2.49 2.69
N PHE A 106 39.62 2.57 4.00
CA PHE A 106 40.68 3.15 4.81
C PHE A 106 42.01 2.46 4.56
N ALA A 107 42.08 1.13 4.67
CA ALA A 107 43.29 0.35 4.49
C ALA A 107 43.87 0.49 3.09
N TRP A 108 43.01 0.52 2.08
CA TRP A 108 43.43 0.61 0.68
C TRP A 108 44.05 1.99 0.37
N VAL A 109 43.33 3.07 0.69
CA VAL A 109 43.83 4.45 0.48
C VAL A 109 45.10 4.69 1.33
N ARG A 110 45.13 4.24 2.58
CA ARG A 110 46.29 4.41 3.48
C ARG A 110 47.56 3.70 2.93
N ARG A 111 47.39 2.48 2.41
CA ARG A 111 48.51 1.71 1.82
C ARG A 111 48.97 2.24 0.48
N SER A 112 48.04 2.71 -0.36
CA SER A 112 48.35 3.27 -1.65
C SER A 112 49.05 4.63 -1.57
N SER A 113 48.63 5.50 -0.64
CA SER A 113 49.08 6.87 -0.56
C SER A 113 50.10 7.15 0.54
N GLY A 114 50.19 6.30 1.55
CA GLY A 114 50.97 6.56 2.76
C GLY A 114 50.32 7.58 3.73
N GLN A 115 49.15 8.15 3.39
CA GLN A 115 48.52 9.23 4.12
C GLN A 115 47.28 8.75 4.88
N TRP A 116 47.14 9.13 6.14
CA TRP A 116 45.99 8.73 6.95
C TRP A 116 44.74 9.59 6.73
N LEU A 117 44.93 10.90 6.46
CA LEU A 117 43.83 11.85 6.32
C LEU A 117 42.94 11.56 5.10
N PRO A 118 43.48 11.38 3.87
CA PRO A 118 42.69 10.91 2.73
C PRO A 118 42.02 9.54 2.94
N ALA A 119 42.67 8.65 3.72
CA ALA A 119 42.10 7.36 4.07
C ALA A 119 40.86 7.51 4.97
N LEU A 120 40.90 8.43 5.95
CA LEU A 120 39.73 8.77 6.77
C LEU A 120 38.62 9.39 5.93
N VAL A 121 38.96 10.31 5.01
CA VAL A 121 37.97 10.92 4.11
C VAL A 121 37.21 9.84 3.33
N ALA A 122 37.89 8.87 2.72
CA ALA A 122 37.28 7.79 1.96
C ALA A 122 36.34 6.94 2.84
N SER A 123 36.80 6.56 4.01
CA SER A 123 36.07 5.69 4.94
C SER A 123 34.86 6.40 5.57
N LEU A 124 35.05 7.64 6.03
CA LEU A 124 33.96 8.41 6.66
C LEU A 124 32.94 8.94 5.64
N ALA A 125 33.37 9.28 4.42
CA ALA A 125 32.45 9.63 3.33
C ALA A 125 31.52 8.47 2.96
N TRP A 126 32.04 7.25 2.98
CA TRP A 126 31.23 6.02 2.84
C TRP A 126 30.20 5.92 3.96
N LEU A 127 30.65 5.94 5.24
CA LEU A 127 29.75 5.80 6.38
C LEU A 127 28.72 6.93 6.49
N GLY A 128 29.10 8.16 6.12
CA GLY A 128 28.21 9.32 6.17
C GLY A 128 27.30 9.48 4.95
N ALA A 129 27.40 8.62 3.93
CA ALA A 129 26.62 8.76 2.71
C ALA A 129 25.11 8.45 2.93
N PRO A 130 24.18 9.25 2.40
CA PRO A 130 22.75 9.03 2.57
C PRO A 130 22.27 7.66 2.06
N TYR A 131 22.86 7.14 1.00
CA TYR A 131 22.55 5.80 0.49
C TYR A 131 22.95 4.71 1.48
N VAL A 132 24.12 4.84 2.13
CA VAL A 132 24.56 3.91 3.18
C VAL A 132 23.67 4.04 4.42
N TYR A 133 23.36 5.26 4.84
CA TYR A 133 22.43 5.55 5.94
C TYR A 133 21.06 4.89 5.71
N ARG A 134 20.53 4.91 4.49
CA ARG A 134 19.22 4.34 4.14
C ARG A 134 19.24 2.81 4.03
N TRP A 135 20.31 2.21 3.49
CA TRP A 135 20.36 0.77 3.18
C TRP A 135 20.99 -0.08 4.28
N MET A 136 21.85 0.50 5.11
CA MET A 136 22.54 -0.22 6.18
C MET A 136 21.59 -0.77 7.28
N PRO A 137 20.50 -0.08 7.69
CA PRO A 137 19.65 -0.60 8.77
C PRO A 137 18.78 -1.79 8.35
N GLN A 138 18.78 -2.18 7.08
CA GLN A 138 17.87 -3.17 6.51
C GLN A 138 18.50 -4.55 6.38
N PHE A 139 17.74 -5.61 6.63
CA PHE A 139 18.13 -6.98 6.29
C PHE A 139 18.07 -7.18 4.77
N ARG A 140 19.17 -6.86 4.07
CA ARG A 140 19.26 -6.90 2.61
C ARG A 140 20.55 -7.58 2.15
N VAL A 141 20.54 -8.02 0.91
CA VAL A 141 21.62 -8.78 0.27
C VAL A 141 22.79 -7.91 -0.20
N ASP A 142 22.58 -6.60 -0.35
CA ASP A 142 23.43 -5.67 -1.07
C ASP A 142 24.80 -5.46 -0.39
N LEU A 143 24.80 -5.00 0.84
CA LEU A 143 26.03 -4.65 1.56
C LEU A 143 26.91 -5.86 1.88
N PRO A 144 26.39 -7.02 2.31
CA PRO A 144 27.22 -8.22 2.47
C PRO A 144 27.89 -8.67 1.18
N GLY A 145 27.15 -8.68 0.05
CA GLY A 145 27.71 -9.03 -1.25
C GLY A 145 28.78 -8.05 -1.72
N LEU A 146 28.55 -6.74 -1.54
CA LEU A 146 29.51 -5.69 -1.87
C LEU A 146 30.78 -5.77 -1.05
N ALA A 147 30.67 -6.03 0.26
CA ALA A 147 31.83 -6.17 1.16
C ALA A 147 32.74 -7.34 0.73
N LEU A 148 32.12 -8.49 0.40
CA LEU A 148 32.85 -9.66 -0.09
C LEU A 148 33.53 -9.40 -1.45
N SER A 149 32.81 -8.78 -2.38
CA SER A 149 33.31 -8.42 -3.70
C SER A 149 34.49 -7.42 -3.59
N LEU A 150 34.35 -6.37 -2.78
CA LEU A 150 35.41 -5.39 -2.53
C LEU A 150 36.65 -6.02 -1.88
N ALA A 151 36.43 -6.92 -0.89
CA ALA A 151 37.50 -7.67 -0.24
C ALA A 151 38.27 -8.52 -1.27
N GLY A 152 37.58 -9.17 -2.22
CA GLY A 152 38.19 -9.93 -3.30
C GLY A 152 39.12 -9.07 -4.15
N VAL A 153 38.67 -7.89 -4.62
CA VAL A 153 39.52 -6.95 -5.39
C VAL A 153 40.71 -6.48 -4.56
N TYR A 154 40.48 -6.17 -3.27
CA TYR A 154 41.56 -5.74 -2.38
C TYR A 154 42.62 -6.84 -2.17
N VAL A 155 42.22 -8.12 -2.09
CA VAL A 155 43.15 -9.27 -2.02
C VAL A 155 43.98 -9.38 -3.28
N VAL A 156 43.38 -9.33 -4.49
CA VAL A 156 44.09 -9.31 -5.77
C VAL A 156 45.07 -8.15 -5.87
N TRP A 157 44.65 -6.96 -5.42
CA TRP A 157 45.51 -5.78 -5.43
C TRP A 157 46.72 -5.89 -4.52
N ARG A 158 46.55 -6.49 -3.31
CA ARG A 158 47.54 -6.47 -2.24
C ARG A 158 48.51 -7.65 -2.26
N SER A 159 47.98 -8.86 -2.44
CA SER A 159 48.72 -10.09 -2.09
C SER A 159 49.50 -10.68 -3.28
N ARG A 160 50.67 -11.26 -2.94
CA ARG A 160 51.50 -12.02 -3.87
C ARG A 160 51.58 -13.49 -3.49
N ASN A 161 50.83 -13.89 -2.47
CA ASN A 161 50.79 -15.27 -2.03
C ASN A 161 50.07 -16.13 -3.11
N ARG A 162 50.51 -17.37 -3.28
CA ARG A 162 49.89 -18.34 -4.19
C ARG A 162 48.41 -18.60 -3.92
N TYR A 163 47.96 -18.37 -2.68
CA TYR A 163 46.57 -18.56 -2.30
C TYR A 163 45.69 -17.29 -2.48
N ALA A 164 46.30 -16.19 -2.91
CA ALA A 164 45.54 -14.91 -3.05
C ALA A 164 44.46 -14.98 -4.12
N ILE A 165 44.75 -15.62 -5.27
CA ILE A 165 43.79 -15.72 -6.37
C ILE A 165 42.65 -16.69 -6.03
N PRO A 166 42.87 -17.92 -5.53
CA PRO A 166 41.79 -18.77 -5.03
C PRO A 166 40.97 -18.13 -3.91
N GLY A 167 41.62 -17.42 -2.97
CA GLY A 167 40.93 -16.69 -1.89
C GLY A 167 40.04 -15.54 -2.41
N ALA A 168 40.56 -14.80 -3.42
CA ALA A 168 39.74 -13.74 -4.06
C ALA A 168 38.59 -14.36 -4.86
N ALA A 169 38.80 -15.48 -5.57
CA ALA A 169 37.75 -16.20 -6.27
C ALA A 169 36.61 -16.64 -5.32
N LEU A 170 36.98 -17.19 -4.15
CA LEU A 170 36.01 -17.54 -3.12
C LEU A 170 35.19 -16.32 -2.65
N LEU A 171 35.85 -15.18 -2.38
CA LEU A 171 35.19 -13.95 -1.96
C LEU A 171 34.24 -13.43 -3.06
N PHE A 172 34.65 -13.48 -4.33
CA PHE A 172 33.78 -13.08 -5.44
C PHE A 172 32.57 -14.00 -5.59
N VAL A 173 32.76 -15.32 -5.50
CA VAL A 173 31.68 -16.30 -5.54
C VAL A 173 30.71 -16.07 -4.38
N LEU A 174 31.19 -15.89 -3.15
CA LEU A 174 30.34 -15.59 -2.01
C LEU A 174 29.57 -14.25 -2.21
N GLY A 175 30.22 -13.23 -2.80
CA GLY A 175 29.57 -11.99 -3.18
C GLY A 175 28.42 -12.19 -4.20
N LEU A 176 28.63 -13.01 -5.23
CA LEU A 176 27.61 -13.37 -6.22
C LEU A 176 26.49 -14.21 -5.59
N TYR A 177 26.80 -15.05 -4.60
CA TYR A 177 25.80 -15.80 -3.83
C TYR A 177 25.06 -14.97 -2.81
N CYS A 178 25.46 -13.70 -2.59
CA CYS A 178 24.60 -12.68 -1.96
C CYS A 178 23.70 -12.04 -3.01
N LYS A 179 24.28 -11.54 -4.11
CA LYS A 179 23.57 -10.84 -5.17
C LYS A 179 24.27 -11.03 -6.50
N GLN A 180 23.57 -11.59 -7.48
CA GLN A 180 24.11 -11.96 -8.81
C GLN A 180 24.63 -10.77 -9.63
N SER A 181 24.26 -9.54 -9.29
CA SER A 181 24.70 -8.32 -10.03
C SER A 181 26.09 -7.81 -9.67
N PHE A 182 26.77 -8.35 -8.65
CA PHE A 182 28.13 -7.92 -8.27
C PHE A 182 29.21 -8.49 -9.20
N LEU A 183 29.14 -8.14 -10.49
CA LEU A 183 30.06 -8.58 -11.52
C LEU A 183 31.21 -7.63 -11.77
N ALA A 184 31.11 -6.35 -11.36
CA ALA A 184 32.16 -5.35 -11.63
C ALA A 184 33.49 -5.70 -10.97
N ALA A 185 33.47 -6.16 -9.73
CA ALA A 185 34.66 -6.53 -8.96
C ALA A 185 35.41 -7.73 -9.56
N PRO A 186 34.79 -8.91 -9.80
CA PRO A 186 35.47 -10.06 -10.44
C PRO A 186 35.90 -9.73 -11.88
N ALA A 187 35.10 -8.97 -12.65
CA ALA A 187 35.48 -8.56 -14.00
C ALA A 187 36.72 -7.64 -13.98
N ALA A 188 36.80 -6.69 -13.06
CA ALA A 188 37.96 -5.84 -12.90
C ALA A 188 39.22 -6.63 -12.56
N ALA A 189 39.12 -7.57 -11.63
CA ALA A 189 40.20 -8.46 -11.26
C ALA A 189 40.65 -9.33 -12.45
N PHE A 190 39.71 -9.92 -13.17
CA PHE A 190 39.99 -10.76 -14.35
C PHE A 190 40.67 -9.95 -15.46
N LEU A 191 40.13 -8.79 -15.85
CA LEU A 191 40.70 -7.94 -16.89
C LEU A 191 42.11 -7.47 -16.53
N TYR A 192 42.32 -7.04 -15.28
CA TYR A 192 43.62 -6.65 -14.78
C TYR A 192 44.64 -7.80 -14.87
N LEU A 193 44.26 -9.02 -14.43
CA LEU A 193 45.13 -10.21 -14.47
C LEU A 193 45.36 -10.72 -15.91
N LEU A 194 44.37 -10.62 -16.78
CA LEU A 194 44.47 -11.06 -18.19
C LEU A 194 45.58 -10.29 -18.92
N VAL A 195 45.74 -9.01 -18.63
CA VAL A 195 46.84 -8.19 -19.21
C VAL A 195 48.16 -8.44 -18.52
N ARG A 196 48.19 -8.76 -17.22
CA ARG A 196 49.39 -8.83 -16.40
C ARG A 196 49.95 -10.27 -16.31
N ASP A 197 49.09 -11.24 -16.08
CA ASP A 197 49.43 -12.65 -15.89
C ASP A 197 48.22 -13.52 -16.27
N ARG A 198 48.22 -13.98 -17.51
CA ARG A 198 47.14 -14.82 -18.08
C ARG A 198 46.88 -16.10 -17.29
N ARG A 199 47.93 -16.67 -16.65
CA ARG A 199 47.81 -17.90 -15.85
C ARG A 199 46.95 -17.61 -14.59
N GLN A 200 47.21 -16.48 -13.95
CA GLN A 200 46.40 -16.07 -12.80
C GLN A 200 44.97 -15.67 -13.18
N ALA A 201 44.78 -15.06 -14.36
CA ALA A 201 43.42 -14.78 -14.86
C ALA A 201 42.63 -16.09 -15.10
N LEU A 202 43.27 -17.09 -15.73
CA LEU A 202 42.63 -18.39 -15.94
C LEU A 202 42.41 -19.15 -14.62
N LEU A 203 43.34 -19.03 -13.67
CA LEU A 203 43.18 -19.61 -12.33
C LEU A 203 42.00 -18.97 -11.61
N LEU A 204 41.84 -17.62 -11.68
CA LEU A 204 40.69 -16.91 -11.13
C LEU A 204 39.38 -17.42 -11.73
N ALA A 205 39.28 -17.40 -13.06
CA ALA A 205 38.09 -17.84 -13.78
C ALA A 205 37.73 -19.30 -13.52
N GLY A 206 38.73 -20.21 -13.58
CA GLY A 206 38.52 -21.61 -13.32
C GLY A 206 38.09 -21.91 -11.87
N THR A 207 38.71 -21.23 -10.92
CA THR A 207 38.30 -21.34 -9.50
C THR A 207 36.91 -20.81 -9.26
N MET A 208 36.54 -19.65 -9.85
CA MET A 208 35.19 -19.13 -9.77
C MET A 208 34.16 -20.05 -10.41
N LEU A 209 34.48 -20.62 -11.57
CA LEU A 209 33.60 -21.58 -12.26
C LEU A 209 33.40 -22.85 -11.41
N LEU A 210 34.47 -23.35 -10.79
CA LEU A 210 34.37 -24.52 -9.92
C LEU A 210 33.56 -24.23 -8.66
N LEU A 211 33.95 -23.20 -7.90
CA LEU A 211 33.33 -22.87 -6.61
C LEU A 211 31.92 -22.29 -6.75
N GLY A 212 31.63 -21.60 -7.83
CA GLY A 212 30.32 -21.03 -8.11
C GLY A 212 29.44 -21.92 -8.97
N GLY A 213 29.99 -22.51 -10.01
CA GLY A 213 29.23 -23.31 -11.00
C GLY A 213 28.73 -24.64 -10.45
N ILE A 214 29.55 -25.35 -9.66
CA ILE A 214 29.13 -26.64 -9.07
C ILE A 214 27.93 -26.46 -8.11
N PRO A 215 27.98 -25.57 -7.09
CA PRO A 215 26.81 -25.35 -6.22
C PRO A 215 25.60 -24.78 -6.98
N PHE A 216 25.83 -23.95 -8.00
CA PHE A 216 24.74 -23.46 -8.85
C PHE A 216 24.02 -24.60 -9.55
N LEU A 217 24.80 -25.49 -10.20
CA LEU A 217 24.24 -26.64 -10.89
C LEU A 217 23.54 -27.62 -9.94
N ALA A 218 24.14 -27.86 -8.76
CA ALA A 218 23.55 -28.71 -7.74
C ALA A 218 22.22 -28.16 -7.26
N LEU A 219 22.13 -26.83 -6.93
CA LEU A 219 20.90 -26.18 -6.54
C LEU A 219 19.86 -26.24 -7.66
N ASN A 220 20.27 -26.00 -8.90
CA ASN A 220 19.33 -26.02 -10.02
C ASN A 220 18.77 -27.45 -10.30
N ILE A 221 19.59 -28.48 -10.17
CA ILE A 221 19.16 -29.90 -10.31
C ILE A 221 18.21 -30.27 -9.14
N THR A 222 18.60 -29.96 -7.91
CA THR A 222 17.81 -30.33 -6.70
C THR A 222 16.49 -29.61 -6.60
N THR A 223 16.37 -28.43 -7.22
CA THR A 223 15.12 -27.65 -7.29
C THR A 223 14.40 -27.80 -8.63
N HIS A 224 14.76 -28.80 -9.45
CA HIS A 224 14.15 -29.05 -10.77
C HIS A 224 14.07 -27.80 -11.67
N GLY A 225 15.11 -26.96 -11.66
CA GLY A 225 15.18 -25.72 -12.44
C GLY A 225 14.63 -24.48 -11.75
N ALA A 226 13.90 -24.63 -10.66
CA ALA A 226 13.26 -23.48 -9.98
C ALA A 226 14.27 -22.45 -9.43
N PHE A 227 15.51 -22.88 -9.13
CA PHE A 227 16.58 -21.94 -8.74
C PHE A 227 16.94 -20.99 -9.90
N TRP A 228 17.10 -21.50 -11.12
CA TRP A 228 17.33 -20.67 -12.32
C TRP A 228 16.13 -19.76 -12.59
N ASP A 229 14.92 -20.32 -12.56
CA ASP A 229 13.70 -19.56 -12.83
C ASP A 229 13.53 -18.42 -11.84
N SER A 230 13.78 -18.63 -10.56
CA SER A 230 13.71 -17.63 -9.53
C SER A 230 14.71 -16.46 -9.72
N LEU A 231 15.97 -16.79 -10.03
CA LEU A 231 17.04 -15.79 -10.12
C LEU A 231 17.13 -15.09 -11.47
N VAL A 232 16.76 -15.78 -12.55
CA VAL A 232 16.97 -15.31 -13.92
C VAL A 232 15.65 -15.11 -14.66
N SER A 233 14.85 -16.18 -14.82
CA SER A 233 13.65 -16.14 -15.67
C SER A 233 12.55 -15.23 -15.11
N ALA A 234 12.37 -15.18 -13.80
CA ALA A 234 11.36 -14.33 -13.15
C ALA A 234 11.78 -12.85 -13.04
N ASN A 235 13.00 -12.49 -13.46
CA ASN A 235 13.53 -11.13 -13.33
C ASN A 235 13.27 -10.31 -14.62
N VAL A 236 12.00 -10.11 -14.95
CA VAL A 236 11.50 -9.53 -16.23
C VAL A 236 11.26 -8.03 -16.20
N ASN A 237 11.59 -7.35 -15.11
CA ASN A 237 11.27 -5.95 -14.90
C ASN A 237 11.72 -5.07 -16.09
N PRO A 238 10.86 -4.20 -16.63
CA PRO A 238 11.18 -3.35 -17.76
C PRO A 238 12.25 -2.32 -17.42
N PHE A 239 12.99 -1.88 -18.44
CA PHE A 239 14.00 -0.83 -18.31
C PHE A 239 13.43 0.51 -18.79
N LYS A 240 13.55 1.55 -17.96
CA LYS A 240 13.07 2.91 -18.23
C LYS A 240 14.25 3.91 -18.20
N LEU A 241 14.46 4.65 -19.30
CA LEU A 241 15.55 5.64 -19.40
C LEU A 241 15.33 6.85 -18.50
N ASP A 242 14.09 7.31 -18.36
CA ASP A 242 13.71 8.42 -17.49
C ASP A 242 14.04 8.11 -16.01
N LEU A 243 13.77 6.86 -15.58
CA LEU A 243 14.14 6.39 -14.26
C LEU A 243 15.66 6.40 -14.07
N LEU A 244 16.42 5.88 -15.05
CA LEU A 244 17.87 5.90 -15.00
C LEU A 244 18.42 7.31 -14.88
N PHE A 245 17.98 8.23 -15.74
CA PHE A 245 18.46 9.61 -15.72
C PHE A 245 18.12 10.34 -14.43
N SER A 246 16.91 10.18 -13.92
CA SER A 246 16.49 10.80 -12.65
C SER A 246 17.32 10.30 -11.47
N GLN A 247 17.60 9.01 -11.42
CA GLN A 247 18.42 8.40 -10.38
C GLN A 247 19.88 8.81 -10.46
N VAL A 248 20.48 8.79 -11.66
CA VAL A 248 21.87 9.23 -11.89
C VAL A 248 22.04 10.73 -11.58
N ALA A 249 21.06 11.56 -11.97
CA ALA A 249 21.05 12.99 -11.60
C ALA A 249 21.02 13.17 -10.07
N GLY A 250 20.27 12.35 -9.35
CA GLY A 250 20.25 12.30 -7.88
C GLY A 250 21.65 12.01 -7.29
N LEU A 251 22.33 10.98 -7.80
CA LEU A 251 23.69 10.62 -7.36
C LEU A 251 24.67 11.77 -7.63
N ILE A 252 24.64 12.35 -8.84
CA ILE A 252 25.52 13.47 -9.19
C ILE A 252 25.27 14.65 -8.26
N ARG A 253 24.02 15.01 -8.02
CA ARG A 253 23.64 16.14 -7.15
C ARG A 253 24.16 15.98 -5.73
N ILE A 254 24.15 14.75 -5.19
CA ILE A 254 24.58 14.46 -3.80
C ILE A 254 26.10 14.28 -3.71
N HIS A 255 26.76 13.73 -4.75
CA HIS A 255 28.15 13.30 -4.66
C HIS A 255 29.10 14.01 -5.64
N TRP A 256 28.72 15.17 -6.24
CA TRP A 256 29.58 15.91 -7.14
C TRP A 256 30.97 16.26 -6.59
N PRO A 257 31.17 16.54 -5.26
CA PRO A 257 32.52 16.81 -4.76
C PRO A 257 33.40 15.54 -4.75
N LEU A 258 32.82 14.35 -4.45
CA LEU A 258 33.54 13.08 -4.57
C LEU A 258 33.86 12.76 -6.01
N ILE A 259 32.98 13.10 -6.95
CA ILE A 259 33.23 12.93 -8.39
C ILE A 259 34.42 13.79 -8.85
N LEU A 260 34.52 15.05 -8.43
CA LEU A 260 35.64 15.91 -8.73
C LEU A 260 36.95 15.40 -8.15
N LEU A 261 36.95 14.95 -6.90
CA LEU A 261 38.13 14.35 -6.26
C LEU A 261 38.53 13.05 -6.97
N THR A 262 37.56 12.21 -7.39
CA THR A 262 37.82 11.00 -8.16
C THR A 262 38.40 11.33 -9.54
N ALA A 263 37.89 12.34 -10.22
CA ALA A 263 38.44 12.82 -11.49
C ALA A 263 39.90 13.28 -11.35
N ALA A 264 40.27 13.96 -10.25
CA ALA A 264 41.64 14.31 -9.96
C ALA A 264 42.58 13.09 -9.82
N PHE A 265 42.06 11.92 -9.44
CA PHE A 265 42.78 10.66 -9.50
C PHE A 265 42.84 10.07 -10.91
N LEU A 266 41.71 10.04 -11.66
CA LEU A 266 41.58 9.34 -12.94
C LEU A 266 42.19 10.07 -14.15
N ILE A 267 42.05 11.39 -14.27
CA ILE A 267 42.49 12.20 -15.44
C ILE A 267 43.92 11.90 -15.87
N PRO A 268 44.92 11.83 -14.97
CA PRO A 268 46.31 11.58 -15.39
C PRO A 268 46.55 10.20 -16.00
N TYR A 269 45.62 9.24 -15.83
CA TYR A 269 45.70 7.94 -16.49
C TYR A 269 45.08 7.96 -17.88
N ALA A 270 44.12 8.83 -18.15
CA ALA A 270 43.49 8.99 -19.45
C ALA A 270 44.43 9.67 -20.48
N GLY A 271 45.37 10.56 -20.02
CA GLY A 271 46.28 11.30 -20.88
C GLY A 271 47.56 10.54 -21.28
N ARG A 272 47.86 9.38 -20.68
CA ARG A 272 49.09 8.63 -20.97
C ARG A 272 48.88 7.55 -22.05
N ARG A 273 48.54 7.97 -23.27
CA ARG A 273 48.64 7.11 -24.44
C ARG A 273 50.13 7.02 -24.84
N GLY A 274 50.78 5.90 -24.60
CA GLY A 274 52.01 5.50 -25.33
C GLY A 274 53.33 5.48 -24.58
N SER A 275 53.44 5.64 -23.25
CA SER A 275 54.73 5.40 -22.55
C SER A 275 54.68 4.14 -21.68
N ALA A 276 54.52 3.01 -22.34
CA ALA A 276 54.50 1.72 -21.65
C ALA A 276 55.93 1.12 -21.42
N VAL A 277 56.96 1.89 -21.63
CA VAL A 277 58.34 1.41 -21.48
C VAL A 277 59.14 2.45 -20.68
N ASP A 278 58.88 2.52 -19.35
CA ASP A 278 59.92 3.02 -18.45
C ASP A 278 59.76 2.42 -17.07
N SER A 279 60.83 1.70 -16.73
CA SER A 279 61.20 1.11 -15.44
C SER A 279 60.35 -0.07 -14.92
N ALA A 280 60.85 -1.30 -15.17
CA ALA A 280 60.43 -2.53 -14.53
C ALA A 280 60.56 -2.54 -12.97
N THR A 281 61.01 -1.45 -12.38
CA THR A 281 61.25 -1.26 -10.93
C THR A 281 60.20 -0.48 -10.17
N ASP A 282 59.39 0.39 -10.84
CA ASP A 282 58.35 1.14 -10.15
C ASP A 282 56.99 0.45 -10.23
N ARG A 283 56.66 -0.31 -9.20
CA ARG A 283 55.45 -1.17 -9.09
C ARG A 283 54.17 -0.39 -8.81
N ARG A 284 54.24 0.89 -8.48
CA ARG A 284 53.09 1.72 -8.09
C ARG A 284 52.11 2.04 -9.24
N PRO A 285 52.57 2.30 -10.49
CA PRO A 285 51.66 2.53 -11.61
C PRO A 285 50.79 1.34 -11.95
N GLN A 286 51.35 0.12 -11.86
CA GLN A 286 50.65 -1.11 -12.19
C GLN A 286 49.53 -1.47 -11.19
N ALA A 287 49.74 -1.22 -9.89
CA ALA A 287 48.73 -1.45 -8.85
C ALA A 287 47.53 -0.52 -8.99
N ASN A 288 47.72 0.69 -9.49
CA ASN A 288 46.65 1.66 -9.72
C ASN A 288 45.77 1.29 -10.92
N ALA A 289 46.24 0.48 -11.89
CA ALA A 289 45.44 0.07 -13.05
C ALA A 289 44.22 -0.76 -12.62
N LEU A 290 44.36 -1.68 -11.65
CA LEU A 290 43.23 -2.43 -11.10
C LEU A 290 42.17 -1.49 -10.49
N ILE A 291 42.60 -0.48 -9.74
CA ILE A 291 41.70 0.51 -9.12
C ILE A 291 40.92 1.28 -10.21
N VAL A 292 41.61 1.74 -11.25
CA VAL A 292 40.98 2.46 -12.37
C VAL A 292 39.96 1.59 -13.10
N ILE A 293 40.30 0.33 -13.39
CA ILE A 293 39.39 -0.62 -14.03
C ILE A 293 38.17 -0.90 -13.12
N TYR A 294 38.40 -1.10 -11.82
CA TYR A 294 37.31 -1.33 -10.87
C TYR A 294 36.35 -0.14 -10.76
N ILE A 295 36.88 1.09 -10.61
CA ILE A 295 36.05 2.30 -10.57
C ILE A 295 35.24 2.43 -11.87
N GLY A 296 35.87 2.22 -13.03
CA GLY A 296 35.18 2.29 -14.31
C GLY A 296 34.04 1.29 -14.45
N LEU A 297 34.27 0.02 -14.09
CA LEU A 297 33.23 -1.00 -14.14
C LEU A 297 32.15 -0.81 -13.06
N ALA A 298 32.52 -0.35 -11.87
CA ALA A 298 31.57 0.01 -10.82
C ALA A 298 30.62 1.15 -11.27
N LEU A 299 31.14 2.17 -11.96
CA LEU A 299 30.31 3.22 -12.54
C LEU A 299 29.36 2.71 -13.63
N LEU A 300 29.76 1.70 -14.41
CA LEU A 300 28.89 1.09 -15.43
C LEU A 300 27.70 0.34 -14.79
N THR A 301 27.83 -0.18 -13.57
CA THR A 301 26.70 -0.84 -12.89
C THR A 301 25.53 0.11 -12.59
N MET A 302 25.74 1.44 -12.62
CA MET A 302 24.67 2.43 -12.53
C MET A 302 23.58 2.24 -13.58
N ALA A 303 23.94 1.71 -14.76
CA ALA A 303 22.98 1.43 -15.82
C ALA A 303 21.84 0.49 -15.35
N LEU A 304 22.09 -0.37 -14.35
CA LEU A 304 21.08 -1.26 -13.80
C LEU A 304 20.00 -0.53 -13.00
N ALA A 305 20.24 0.73 -12.60
CA ALA A 305 19.26 1.55 -11.88
C ALA A 305 18.06 1.99 -12.74
N GLY A 306 18.13 1.84 -14.07
CA GLY A 306 16.99 2.07 -14.96
C GLY A 306 15.95 0.97 -14.98
N LYS A 307 16.20 -0.16 -14.31
CA LYS A 307 15.26 -1.28 -14.23
C LYS A 307 14.16 -0.96 -13.21
N VAL A 308 12.88 -1.18 -13.56
CA VAL A 308 11.76 -0.99 -12.62
C VAL A 308 11.96 -1.88 -11.38
N GLY A 309 11.71 -1.33 -10.19
CA GLY A 309 12.03 -1.99 -8.92
C GLY A 309 13.49 -1.87 -8.49
N SER A 310 14.35 -1.21 -9.28
CA SER A 310 15.68 -0.82 -8.86
C SER A 310 15.61 0.47 -8.05
N TRP A 311 16.40 0.54 -6.98
CA TRP A 311 16.51 1.71 -6.10
C TRP A 311 17.97 2.12 -5.95
N GLU A 312 18.26 3.06 -5.08
CA GLU A 312 19.62 3.58 -4.83
C GLU A 312 20.63 2.51 -4.39
N ASN A 313 20.21 1.28 -4.07
CA ASN A 313 21.11 0.16 -3.78
C ASN A 313 22.06 -0.19 -4.94
N TYR A 314 21.67 0.11 -6.19
CA TYR A 314 22.56 -0.03 -7.35
C TYR A 314 23.67 1.04 -7.41
N PHE A 315 23.58 2.08 -6.59
CA PHE A 315 24.64 3.11 -6.45
C PHE A 315 25.65 2.79 -5.34
N LEU A 316 25.45 1.74 -4.54
CA LEU A 316 26.38 1.41 -3.45
C LEU A 316 27.77 1.01 -3.98
N GLU A 317 27.86 0.20 -5.05
CA GLU A 317 29.15 -0.17 -5.65
C GLU A 317 29.81 1.01 -6.38
N PRO A 318 29.14 1.81 -7.21
CA PRO A 318 29.64 3.11 -7.71
C PRO A 318 30.14 4.04 -6.59
N LEU A 319 29.42 4.16 -5.49
CA LEU A 319 29.80 4.99 -4.35
C LEU A 319 31.09 4.52 -3.69
N VAL A 320 31.29 3.19 -3.53
CA VAL A 320 32.59 2.63 -3.09
C VAL A 320 33.70 3.06 -4.02
N GLY A 321 33.48 2.99 -5.35
CA GLY A 321 34.42 3.47 -6.36
C GLY A 321 34.73 4.96 -6.21
N LEU A 322 33.70 5.78 -6.00
CA LEU A 322 33.86 7.24 -5.78
C LEU A 322 34.61 7.53 -4.47
N CYS A 323 34.29 6.85 -3.36
CA CYS A 323 34.98 7.05 -2.10
C CYS A 323 36.48 6.66 -2.19
N LEU A 324 36.79 5.52 -2.84
CA LEU A 324 38.14 5.09 -3.10
C LEU A 324 38.91 6.08 -3.99
N GLY A 325 38.30 6.48 -5.09
CA GLY A 325 38.86 7.46 -6.03
C GLY A 325 39.07 8.84 -5.39
N ALA A 326 38.10 9.33 -4.61
CA ALA A 326 38.18 10.60 -3.90
C ALA A 326 39.27 10.59 -2.84
N GLY A 327 39.44 9.50 -2.08
CA GLY A 327 40.57 9.35 -1.14
C GLY A 327 41.91 9.41 -1.84
N LEU A 328 42.08 8.69 -2.97
CA LEU A 328 43.33 8.68 -3.75
C LEU A 328 43.57 10.02 -4.46
N GLY A 329 42.54 10.67 -4.98
CA GLY A 329 42.61 12.01 -5.57
C GLY A 329 42.98 13.07 -4.56
N SER A 330 42.37 13.02 -3.36
CA SER A 330 42.74 13.88 -2.23
C SER A 330 44.24 13.72 -1.86
N ALA A 331 44.70 12.47 -1.72
CA ALA A 331 46.11 12.19 -1.42
C ALA A 331 47.05 12.75 -2.48
N ARG A 332 46.69 12.58 -3.76
CA ARG A 332 47.50 13.07 -4.89
C ARG A 332 47.60 14.60 -4.92
N LEU A 333 46.47 15.30 -4.72
CA LEU A 333 46.44 16.74 -4.63
C LEU A 333 47.28 17.26 -3.45
N MET A 334 47.23 16.57 -2.29
CA MET A 334 48.03 16.95 -1.12
C MET A 334 49.52 16.70 -1.31
N ILE A 335 49.95 15.63 -1.97
CA ILE A 335 51.36 15.35 -2.26
C ILE A 335 51.94 16.43 -3.23
N ARG A 336 51.22 16.72 -4.30
CA ARG A 336 51.65 17.73 -5.29
C ARG A 336 51.91 19.11 -4.68
N THR A 337 51.24 19.42 -3.58
CA THR A 337 51.39 20.71 -2.88
C THR A 337 52.49 20.70 -1.81
N GLY A 338 52.97 19.53 -1.37
CA GLY A 338 53.93 19.36 -0.28
C GLY A 338 55.40 19.20 -0.69
N SER A 339 55.73 18.89 -1.96
CA SER A 339 57.12 18.63 -2.41
C SER A 339 57.83 19.87 -2.93
N PRO A 340 59.01 20.22 -2.37
CA PRO A 340 59.83 21.34 -2.87
C PRO A 340 60.54 21.02 -4.18
N THR A 341 60.66 19.76 -4.59
CA THR A 341 61.49 19.27 -5.72
C THR A 341 60.68 18.66 -6.86
N GLY A 342 59.32 18.73 -6.85
CA GLY A 342 58.50 18.25 -7.94
C GLY A 342 58.32 19.26 -9.06
N PRO A 343 57.92 18.84 -10.31
CA PRO A 343 57.70 19.77 -11.42
C PRO A 343 56.68 20.83 -10.98
N SER A 344 57.07 22.10 -11.07
CA SER A 344 56.29 23.26 -10.61
C SER A 344 55.01 23.41 -11.46
N LEU A 345 53.86 23.28 -10.84
CA LEU A 345 52.58 23.70 -11.39
C LEU A 345 52.44 25.23 -11.24
N GLY A 346 53.12 26.02 -12.03
CA GLY A 346 52.97 27.49 -12.05
C GLY A 346 53.37 28.23 -10.78
N PRO A 347 53.06 29.51 -10.65
CA PRO A 347 53.51 30.39 -9.59
C PRO A 347 53.00 29.95 -8.19
N ALA A 348 53.75 30.28 -7.15
CA ALA A 348 53.51 29.88 -5.71
C ALA A 348 52.06 30.12 -5.25
N THR A 349 51.39 31.12 -5.78
CA THR A 349 49.96 31.45 -5.49
C THR A 349 48.96 30.36 -5.93
N LEU A 350 49.23 29.64 -7.01
CA LEU A 350 48.36 28.56 -7.48
C LEU A 350 48.52 27.29 -6.58
N ARG A 351 49.76 27.05 -6.15
CA ARG A 351 50.12 25.92 -5.27
C ARG A 351 49.47 26.04 -3.87
N ASP A 352 49.39 27.24 -3.33
CA ASP A 352 48.72 27.51 -2.07
C ASP A 352 47.21 27.43 -2.16
N ARG A 353 46.60 27.76 -3.30
CA ARG A 353 45.14 27.64 -3.53
C ARG A 353 44.68 26.18 -3.57
N VAL A 354 45.46 25.26 -4.14
CA VAL A 354 45.15 23.85 -4.23
C VAL A 354 45.09 23.17 -2.84
N HIS A 355 45.82 23.66 -1.85
CA HIS A 355 45.77 23.16 -0.47
C HIS A 355 44.40 23.32 0.19
N TRP A 356 43.63 24.37 -0.16
CA TRP A 356 42.30 24.63 0.36
C TRP A 356 41.22 23.93 -0.43
N LEU A 357 41.49 23.51 -1.65
CA LEU A 357 40.51 22.89 -2.55
C LEU A 357 40.00 21.56 -1.98
N VAL A 358 40.88 20.69 -1.43
CA VAL A 358 40.49 19.38 -0.91
C VAL A 358 39.59 19.50 0.32
N PRO A 359 39.95 20.24 1.38
CA PRO A 359 39.04 20.38 2.54
C PRO A 359 37.75 21.12 2.17
N LEU A 360 37.75 22.06 1.21
CA LEU A 360 36.55 22.72 0.72
C LEU A 360 35.63 21.74 -0.01
N LEU A 361 36.15 20.86 -0.86
CA LEU A 361 35.34 19.84 -1.55
C LEU A 361 34.81 18.83 -0.54
N VAL A 362 35.58 18.43 0.49
CA VAL A 362 35.09 17.55 1.55
C VAL A 362 34.02 18.24 2.39
N LEU A 363 34.18 19.54 2.69
CA LEU A 363 33.15 20.32 3.38
C LEU A 363 31.88 20.45 2.51
N ALA A 364 32.02 20.73 1.21
CA ALA A 364 30.89 20.74 0.30
C ALA A 364 30.17 19.39 0.27
N GLN A 365 30.94 18.28 0.27
CA GLN A 365 30.33 16.93 0.35
C GLN A 365 29.54 16.75 1.64
N VAL A 366 30.06 17.19 2.79
CA VAL A 366 29.33 17.14 4.06
C VAL A 366 28.04 17.93 4.01
N ILE A 367 28.07 19.14 3.45
CA ILE A 367 26.91 20.02 3.33
C ILE A 367 25.82 19.39 2.44
N VAL A 368 26.21 18.89 1.27
CA VAL A 368 25.27 18.34 0.29
C VAL A 368 24.63 17.03 0.76
N MET A 369 25.38 16.20 1.50
CA MET A 369 24.85 14.93 2.03
C MET A 369 24.31 15.04 3.46
N TRP A 370 24.17 16.28 4.00
CA TRP A 370 23.74 16.48 5.39
C TRP A 370 22.34 15.89 5.61
N HIS A 371 22.22 15.08 6.64
CA HIS A 371 20.96 14.49 7.10
C HIS A 371 21.00 14.34 8.62
N THR A 372 19.83 14.17 9.23
CA THR A 372 19.70 14.00 10.68
C THR A 372 18.93 12.72 11.01
N PRO A 373 19.18 12.10 12.16
CA PRO A 373 18.46 10.90 12.56
C PRO A 373 17.03 11.16 13.04
N ALA A 374 16.63 12.43 13.21
CA ALA A 374 15.32 12.79 13.75
C ALA A 374 14.14 12.23 12.90
N MET A 375 14.24 12.38 11.59
CA MET A 375 13.22 11.86 10.66
C MET A 375 13.12 10.33 10.74
N ALA A 376 14.27 9.62 10.71
CA ALA A 376 14.29 8.16 10.83
C ALA A 376 13.70 7.70 12.17
N ALA A 377 14.03 8.38 13.26
CA ALA A 377 13.47 8.06 14.58
C ALA A 377 11.97 8.34 14.66
N HIS A 378 11.46 9.37 13.97
CA HIS A 378 10.03 9.66 13.87
C HIS A 378 9.30 8.57 13.09
N ILE A 379 9.79 8.23 11.89
CA ILE A 379 9.23 7.17 11.05
C ILE A 379 9.21 5.83 11.81
N MET A 380 10.32 5.46 12.44
CA MET A 380 10.38 4.21 13.23
C MET A 380 9.31 4.14 14.31
N ARG A 381 9.05 5.25 15.03
CA ARG A 381 8.00 5.28 16.06
C ARG A 381 6.60 5.19 15.45
N ALA A 382 6.34 5.91 14.36
CA ALA A 382 5.04 5.89 13.68
C ALA A 382 4.75 4.50 13.09
N ASP A 383 5.74 3.89 12.43
CA ASP A 383 5.61 2.56 11.86
C ASP A 383 5.47 1.48 12.94
N ALA A 384 6.19 1.61 14.08
CA ALA A 384 6.04 0.70 15.21
C ALA A 384 4.61 0.75 15.77
N ALA A 385 4.07 1.93 16.02
CA ALA A 385 2.71 2.10 16.52
C ALA A 385 1.66 1.50 15.56
N ALA A 386 1.85 1.69 14.24
CA ALA A 386 0.97 1.11 13.23
C ALA A 386 1.05 -0.44 13.20
N ASN A 387 2.24 -1.00 13.28
CA ASN A 387 2.43 -2.46 13.32
C ASN A 387 1.91 -3.08 14.64
N GLU A 388 2.11 -2.39 15.78
CA GLU A 388 1.55 -2.81 17.08
C GLU A 388 0.02 -2.82 17.06
N ALA A 389 -0.62 -1.86 16.39
CA ALA A 389 -2.07 -1.83 16.23
C ALA A 389 -2.58 -2.93 15.28
N LEU A 390 -1.89 -3.16 14.14
CA LEU A 390 -2.34 -4.11 13.12
C LEU A 390 -1.97 -5.57 13.43
N GLY A 391 -0.86 -5.82 14.12
CA GLY A 391 -0.39 -7.18 14.41
C GLY A 391 -1.46 -8.10 15.00
N PRO A 392 -2.16 -7.71 16.09
CA PRO A 392 -3.26 -8.49 16.66
C PRO A 392 -4.45 -8.68 15.71
N VAL A 393 -4.78 -7.65 14.91
CA VAL A 393 -5.86 -7.70 13.92
C VAL A 393 -5.55 -8.73 12.84
N VAL A 394 -4.33 -8.69 12.31
CA VAL A 394 -3.85 -9.66 11.32
C VAL A 394 -3.80 -11.07 11.91
N ALA A 395 -3.27 -11.24 13.12
CA ALA A 395 -3.18 -12.54 13.79
C ALA A 395 -4.55 -13.17 14.01
N ALA A 396 -5.56 -12.38 14.39
CA ALA A 396 -6.92 -12.82 14.63
C ALA A 396 -7.75 -13.01 13.34
N ALA A 397 -7.35 -12.44 12.22
CA ALA A 397 -8.07 -12.50 10.96
C ALA A 397 -8.26 -13.97 10.49
N PRO A 398 -9.45 -14.42 10.10
CA PRO A 398 -9.66 -15.78 9.63
C PRO A 398 -9.09 -15.99 8.23
N GLY A 399 -8.62 -17.21 7.92
CA GLY A 399 -8.20 -17.58 6.57
C GLY A 399 -7.00 -16.81 6.02
N MET A 400 -7.05 -16.48 4.74
CA MET A 400 -5.96 -15.81 4.03
C MET A 400 -5.96 -14.30 4.28
N VAL A 401 -4.76 -13.76 4.45
CA VAL A 401 -4.50 -12.31 4.49
C VAL A 401 -3.50 -11.97 3.40
N LEU A 402 -3.78 -10.93 2.62
CA LEU A 402 -2.85 -10.36 1.65
C LEU A 402 -2.25 -9.09 2.23
N SER A 403 -0.94 -8.96 2.21
CA SER A 403 -0.26 -7.75 2.71
C SER A 403 0.99 -7.45 1.90
N GLU A 404 1.17 -6.18 1.55
CA GLU A 404 2.44 -5.64 1.06
C GLU A 404 3.55 -5.73 2.10
N ASP A 405 3.22 -5.56 3.38
CA ASP A 405 4.14 -5.83 4.49
C ASP A 405 4.13 -7.32 4.80
N ILE A 406 5.00 -8.05 4.10
CA ILE A 406 5.18 -9.49 4.32
C ILE A 406 5.70 -9.78 5.73
N GLY A 407 6.49 -8.87 6.29
CA GLY A 407 6.98 -8.99 7.66
C GLY A 407 5.88 -9.01 8.70
N LEU A 408 4.83 -8.22 8.49
CA LEU A 408 3.64 -8.20 9.33
C LEU A 408 2.94 -9.58 9.34
N LEU A 409 2.81 -10.23 8.16
CA LEU A 409 2.24 -11.57 8.06
C LEU A 409 3.09 -12.61 8.80
N VAL A 410 4.41 -12.59 8.57
CA VAL A 410 5.34 -13.54 9.18
C VAL A 410 5.33 -13.41 10.72
N GLN A 411 5.32 -12.18 11.23
CA GLN A 411 5.28 -11.92 12.69
C GLN A 411 3.93 -12.29 13.31
N ALA A 412 2.84 -12.11 12.57
CA ALA A 412 1.50 -12.51 12.98
C ALA A 412 1.25 -14.03 12.84
N GLY A 413 2.22 -14.81 12.36
CA GLY A 413 2.09 -16.25 12.13
C GLY A 413 1.15 -16.61 10.96
N LYS A 414 0.93 -15.68 10.03
CA LYS A 414 0.10 -15.90 8.85
C LYS A 414 0.91 -16.43 7.67
N PRO A 415 0.36 -17.33 6.84
CA PRO A 415 1.02 -17.77 5.64
C PRO A 415 1.14 -16.63 4.63
N VAL A 416 2.29 -16.51 4.01
CA VAL A 416 2.52 -15.60 2.87
C VAL A 416 2.11 -16.34 1.60
N VAL A 417 0.93 -16.02 1.07
CA VAL A 417 0.31 -16.77 -0.03
C VAL A 417 0.63 -16.21 -1.42
N TYR A 418 1.04 -14.94 -1.50
CA TYR A 418 1.25 -14.23 -2.76
C TYR A 418 2.29 -13.12 -2.62
N TYR A 419 3.18 -12.96 -3.61
CA TYR A 419 4.17 -11.88 -3.70
C TYR A 419 3.78 -10.91 -4.82
N ASP A 420 3.09 -9.86 -4.44
CA ASP A 420 2.43 -8.89 -5.31
C ASP A 420 3.32 -8.29 -6.41
N PHE A 421 4.43 -7.67 -6.05
CA PHE A 421 5.30 -6.99 -7.02
C PHE A 421 5.85 -7.93 -8.09
N GLN A 422 6.34 -9.11 -7.71
CA GLN A 422 6.97 -10.03 -8.66
C GLN A 422 5.96 -10.60 -9.66
N PHE A 423 4.79 -11.03 -9.17
CA PHE A 423 3.75 -11.59 -10.02
C PHE A 423 3.10 -10.52 -10.91
N SER A 424 2.97 -9.30 -10.41
CA SER A 424 2.53 -8.16 -11.23
C SER A 424 3.50 -7.88 -12.39
N GLN A 425 4.82 -7.91 -12.14
CA GLN A 425 5.80 -7.73 -13.21
C GLN A 425 5.77 -8.88 -14.25
N LEU A 426 5.57 -10.11 -13.81
CA LEU A 426 5.41 -11.27 -14.68
C LEU A 426 4.12 -11.17 -15.52
N ALA A 427 3.02 -10.71 -14.92
CA ALA A 427 1.75 -10.50 -15.62
C ALA A 427 1.86 -9.38 -16.66
N LEU A 428 2.46 -8.24 -16.31
CA LEU A 428 2.73 -7.14 -17.24
C LEU A 428 3.63 -7.57 -18.41
N ALA A 429 4.49 -8.56 -18.20
CA ALA A 429 5.32 -9.16 -19.24
C ALA A 429 4.62 -10.28 -20.03
N GLY A 430 3.35 -10.58 -19.77
CA GLY A 430 2.58 -11.67 -20.40
C GLY A 430 3.07 -13.07 -20.04
N ARG A 431 3.74 -13.24 -18.89
CA ARG A 431 4.36 -14.50 -18.43
C ARG A 431 3.69 -15.10 -17.20
N TRP A 432 2.64 -14.50 -16.73
CA TRP A 432 1.82 -14.95 -15.60
C TRP A 432 0.34 -14.70 -15.89
N ASP A 433 -0.48 -15.73 -15.67
CA ASP A 433 -1.93 -15.62 -15.67
C ASP A 433 -2.40 -15.24 -14.26
N GLN A 434 -3.04 -14.08 -14.13
CA GLN A 434 -3.52 -13.53 -12.87
C GLN A 434 -4.91 -14.05 -12.44
N SER A 435 -5.44 -15.08 -13.08
CA SER A 435 -6.80 -15.58 -12.77
C SER A 435 -6.95 -15.92 -11.30
N TRP A 436 -5.94 -16.59 -10.70
CA TRP A 436 -6.02 -16.99 -9.29
C TRP A 436 -6.20 -15.80 -8.34
N GLU A 437 -5.34 -14.80 -8.43
CA GLU A 437 -5.43 -13.62 -7.55
C GLU A 437 -6.66 -12.77 -7.85
N VAL A 438 -7.03 -12.61 -9.10
CA VAL A 438 -8.23 -11.87 -9.55
C VAL A 438 -9.49 -12.53 -9.03
N ASP A 439 -9.65 -13.83 -9.22
CA ASP A 439 -10.81 -14.58 -8.75
C ASP A 439 -10.94 -14.54 -7.22
N ASN A 440 -9.83 -14.74 -6.49
CA ASN A 440 -9.84 -14.67 -5.03
C ASN A 440 -10.17 -13.25 -4.52
N LEU A 441 -9.70 -12.20 -5.18
CA LEU A 441 -10.08 -10.82 -4.83
C LEU A 441 -11.55 -10.57 -5.11
N GLN A 442 -12.06 -10.96 -6.27
CA GLN A 442 -13.48 -10.76 -6.61
C GLN A 442 -14.43 -11.53 -5.69
N GLN A 443 -14.01 -12.69 -5.21
CA GLN A 443 -14.79 -13.53 -4.28
C GLN A 443 -14.65 -13.10 -2.82
N GLY A 444 -13.80 -12.13 -2.49
CA GLY A 444 -13.55 -11.71 -1.11
C GLY A 444 -12.83 -12.77 -0.28
N ALA A 445 -12.01 -13.62 -0.91
CA ALA A 445 -11.36 -14.77 -0.26
C ALA A 445 -10.29 -14.39 0.79
N PHE A 446 -9.72 -13.19 0.68
CA PHE A 446 -8.83 -12.64 1.70
C PHE A 446 -9.65 -11.92 2.77
N SER A 447 -9.51 -12.31 4.02
CA SER A 447 -10.20 -11.64 5.13
C SER A 447 -9.73 -10.20 5.35
N LEU A 448 -8.48 -9.92 4.97
CA LEU A 448 -7.87 -8.58 4.95
C LEU A 448 -6.96 -8.45 3.73
N VAL A 449 -6.95 -7.25 3.14
CA VAL A 449 -5.91 -6.82 2.19
C VAL A 449 -5.29 -5.54 2.72
N ILE A 450 -3.95 -5.49 2.83
CA ILE A 450 -3.22 -4.39 3.47
C ILE A 450 -2.14 -3.86 2.53
N PHE A 451 -2.21 -2.56 2.21
CA PHE A 451 -1.23 -1.86 1.38
C PHE A 451 -0.47 -0.80 2.17
N GLU A 452 0.78 -0.53 1.78
CA GLU A 452 1.57 0.61 2.27
C GLU A 452 1.31 1.82 1.37
N GLY A 453 0.45 2.73 1.82
CA GLY A 453 0.06 3.91 1.03
C GLY A 453 -0.94 3.58 -0.07
N ASP A 454 -1.09 4.51 -1.02
CA ASP A 454 -2.07 4.36 -2.10
C ASP A 454 -1.50 3.52 -3.25
N ALA A 455 -1.94 2.26 -3.31
CA ALA A 455 -1.48 1.29 -4.29
C ALA A 455 -1.74 1.70 -5.75
N ARG A 456 -2.78 2.51 -6.04
CA ARG A 456 -3.12 2.92 -7.41
C ARG A 456 -2.15 3.93 -7.99
N ILE A 457 -1.62 4.83 -7.19
CA ILE A 457 -0.56 5.76 -7.62
C ILE A 457 0.67 4.97 -8.05
N GLU A 458 0.97 3.86 -7.39
CA GLU A 458 2.09 2.98 -7.68
C GLU A 458 1.91 2.14 -8.96
N VAL A 459 0.66 1.89 -9.40
CA VAL A 459 0.36 1.14 -10.64
C VAL A 459 0.96 1.82 -11.87
N GLU A 460 0.69 3.11 -12.05
CA GLU A 460 1.14 3.82 -13.24
C GLU A 460 2.65 4.07 -13.25
N LYS A 461 3.20 4.40 -12.10
CA LYS A 461 4.60 4.79 -11.98
C LYS A 461 5.57 3.61 -12.02
N TYR A 462 5.26 2.56 -11.29
CA TYR A 462 6.18 1.45 -11.06
C TYR A 462 5.66 0.08 -11.50
N GLY A 463 4.38 -0.04 -11.90
CA GLY A 463 3.75 -1.32 -12.22
C GLY A 463 3.75 -2.28 -11.02
N ARG A 464 3.56 -1.74 -9.80
CA ARG A 464 3.58 -2.54 -8.57
C ARG A 464 2.40 -3.49 -8.50
N TYR A 465 1.27 -3.06 -9.06
CA TYR A 465 0.07 -3.86 -9.30
C TYR A 465 -0.35 -3.71 -10.76
N THR A 466 -1.12 -4.65 -11.26
CA THR A 466 -1.80 -4.49 -12.55
C THR A 466 -3.13 -3.78 -12.37
N ARG A 467 -3.64 -3.16 -13.42
CA ARG A 467 -5.00 -2.58 -13.39
C ARG A 467 -6.07 -3.63 -13.14
N THR A 468 -5.89 -4.83 -13.70
CA THR A 468 -6.79 -5.98 -13.48
C THR A 468 -6.85 -6.38 -12.00
N PHE A 469 -5.70 -6.44 -11.33
CA PHE A 469 -5.63 -6.70 -9.90
C PHE A 469 -6.37 -5.62 -9.09
N MET A 470 -6.15 -4.34 -9.40
CA MET A 470 -6.81 -3.24 -8.70
C MET A 470 -8.32 -3.19 -8.96
N SER A 471 -8.75 -3.50 -10.18
CA SER A 471 -10.18 -3.64 -10.51
C SER A 471 -10.84 -4.77 -9.73
N ALA A 472 -10.15 -5.91 -9.58
CA ALA A 472 -10.65 -7.03 -8.80
C ALA A 472 -10.73 -6.68 -7.30
N LEU A 473 -9.76 -5.93 -6.78
CA LEU A 473 -9.79 -5.41 -5.41
C LEU A 473 -11.00 -4.51 -5.20
N ASP A 474 -11.22 -3.53 -6.07
CA ASP A 474 -12.34 -2.59 -5.97
C ASP A 474 -13.70 -3.27 -6.12
N TYR A 475 -13.75 -4.36 -6.88
CA TYR A 475 -14.95 -5.17 -6.98
C TYR A 475 -15.29 -5.88 -5.68
N GLY A 476 -14.30 -6.53 -5.03
CA GLY A 476 -14.52 -7.41 -3.88
C GLY A 476 -14.35 -6.75 -2.50
N TYR A 477 -13.68 -5.59 -2.43
CA TYR A 477 -13.25 -5.00 -1.16
C TYR A 477 -13.55 -3.51 -1.06
N HIS A 478 -13.83 -3.05 0.16
CA HIS A 478 -13.85 -1.64 0.51
C HIS A 478 -12.63 -1.26 1.35
N ARG A 479 -12.22 -0.01 1.28
CA ARG A 479 -11.23 0.56 2.19
C ARG A 479 -11.88 0.84 3.55
N ALA A 480 -11.63 -0.04 4.52
CA ALA A 480 -12.25 0.02 5.82
C ALA A 480 -11.63 1.09 6.74
N GLU A 481 -10.29 1.17 6.75
CA GLU A 481 -9.58 2.07 7.67
C GLU A 481 -8.16 2.38 7.19
N ARG A 482 -7.58 3.42 7.79
CA ARG A 482 -6.16 3.76 7.65
C ARG A 482 -5.46 3.70 9.00
N VAL A 483 -4.41 2.87 9.11
CA VAL A 483 -3.59 2.73 10.32
C VAL A 483 -2.15 3.15 10.01
N GLY A 484 -1.81 4.37 10.39
CA GLY A 484 -0.51 4.96 10.03
C GLY A 484 -0.31 5.03 8.51
N LYS A 485 0.73 4.34 8.00
CA LYS A 485 1.00 4.23 6.56
C LYS A 485 0.13 3.19 5.84
N TYR A 486 -0.55 2.30 6.57
CA TYR A 486 -1.30 1.19 5.99
C TYR A 486 -2.74 1.56 5.65
N LEU A 487 -3.21 1.11 4.48
CA LEU A 487 -4.60 1.08 4.09
C LEU A 487 -5.11 -0.34 4.23
N VAL A 488 -6.16 -0.52 5.02
CA VAL A 488 -6.75 -1.82 5.31
C VAL A 488 -8.06 -1.95 4.54
N TYR A 489 -8.16 -3.02 3.75
CA TYR A 489 -9.34 -3.36 2.96
C TYR A 489 -9.99 -4.61 3.53
N ARG A 490 -11.33 -4.61 3.56
CA ARG A 490 -12.16 -5.74 4.00
C ARG A 490 -13.10 -6.16 2.88
N PRO A 491 -13.49 -7.45 2.83
CA PRO A 491 -14.50 -7.90 1.89
C PRO A 491 -15.79 -7.09 2.01
N ALA A 492 -16.32 -6.65 0.89
CA ALA A 492 -17.56 -5.91 0.82
C ALA A 492 -18.37 -6.38 -0.39
N PRO A 493 -19.24 -7.38 -0.20
CA PRO A 493 -20.06 -7.91 -1.26
C PRO A 493 -20.97 -6.80 -1.83
N LEU A 494 -21.14 -6.83 -3.15
CA LEU A 494 -21.99 -5.91 -3.88
C LEU A 494 -23.36 -6.53 -4.13
N ASP A 495 -24.40 -5.71 -4.06
CA ASP A 495 -25.67 -5.99 -4.71
C ASP A 495 -25.49 -5.81 -6.22
N ARG A 496 -25.77 -6.87 -7.01
CA ARG A 496 -25.34 -7.00 -8.42
C ARG A 496 -26.49 -6.92 -9.42
N ASP A 497 -27.70 -6.70 -8.96
CA ASP A 497 -28.89 -6.89 -9.82
C ASP A 497 -29.04 -5.86 -10.96
N ARG A 498 -28.08 -4.93 -11.14
CA ARG A 498 -28.25 -3.83 -12.08
C ARG A 498 -26.98 -3.45 -12.85
N ASN A 499 -26.68 -4.14 -13.95
CA ASN A 499 -25.73 -3.64 -14.94
C ASN A 499 -26.40 -2.52 -15.78
N VAL A 500 -26.27 -1.27 -15.37
CA VAL A 500 -26.80 -0.12 -16.10
C VAL A 500 -25.64 0.71 -16.68
N ARG A 501 -25.67 0.93 -18.00
CA ARG A 501 -24.70 1.78 -18.70
C ARG A 501 -25.17 3.23 -18.74
N LEU A 502 -24.25 4.15 -18.49
CA LEU A 502 -24.43 5.58 -18.62
C LEU A 502 -23.65 6.11 -19.82
N THR A 503 -24.28 6.91 -20.64
CA THR A 503 -23.69 7.57 -21.80
C THR A 503 -24.05 9.06 -21.79
N ASP A 504 -23.27 9.90 -22.41
CA ASP A 504 -23.56 11.32 -22.58
C ASP A 504 -24.72 11.63 -23.53
N GLY A 505 -25.63 10.69 -23.68
CA GLY A 505 -26.95 10.73 -24.23
C GLY A 505 -27.24 11.75 -25.33
N GLN A 506 -26.96 11.40 -26.55
CA GLN A 506 -27.92 11.79 -27.61
C GLN A 506 -28.85 10.59 -27.84
N VAL A 507 -30.12 10.73 -27.39
CA VAL A 507 -31.19 9.84 -27.77
C VAL A 507 -31.25 9.85 -29.30
N PRO A 508 -31.27 8.70 -30.00
CA PRO A 508 -31.40 8.69 -31.45
C PRO A 508 -32.76 9.31 -31.83
N HIS A 509 -32.74 10.53 -32.33
CA HIS A 509 -33.92 11.04 -33.06
C HIS A 509 -34.10 10.16 -34.29
N ALA A 510 -35.34 9.74 -34.53
CA ALA A 510 -35.80 8.87 -35.63
C ALA A 510 -35.63 9.51 -37.01
N SER A 511 -34.48 10.09 -37.33
CA SER A 511 -34.12 10.59 -38.67
C SER A 511 -32.63 10.26 -38.89
N GLY A 512 -32.40 9.19 -39.66
CA GLY A 512 -31.13 8.55 -39.97
C GLY A 512 -29.96 9.45 -40.38
N GLY A 513 -29.22 9.96 -39.39
CA GLY A 513 -27.93 10.58 -39.56
C GLY A 513 -27.00 10.02 -38.51
N GLN A 514 -25.93 9.33 -38.90
CA GLN A 514 -24.84 8.94 -38.01
C GLN A 514 -24.16 10.21 -37.48
N VAL A 515 -24.26 10.45 -36.16
CA VAL A 515 -23.47 11.47 -35.44
C VAL A 515 -22.35 10.76 -34.68
N PRO A 516 -21.13 11.34 -34.61
CA PRO A 516 -20.00 10.69 -33.92
C PRO A 516 -20.32 10.37 -32.46
N HIS A 517 -19.96 9.18 -32.01
CA HIS A 517 -20.12 8.74 -30.63
C HIS A 517 -19.41 9.69 -29.69
N ALA A 518 -20.14 10.39 -28.87
CA ALA A 518 -19.63 11.23 -27.84
C ALA A 518 -19.36 10.43 -26.53
N SER A 519 -18.45 10.90 -25.77
CA SER A 519 -17.58 10.32 -24.80
C SER A 519 -18.17 10.12 -23.39
N GLY A 520 -19.09 9.25 -23.15
CA GLY A 520 -19.54 8.93 -21.80
C GLY A 520 -19.63 7.42 -21.60
N GLY A 521 -18.55 6.77 -21.26
CA GLY A 521 -18.49 5.31 -21.17
C GLY A 521 -18.37 4.79 -19.75
N LEU A 522 -19.41 4.91 -18.93
CA LEU A 522 -19.44 4.40 -17.55
C LEU A 522 -20.60 3.42 -17.37
N ALA A 523 -20.36 2.33 -16.64
CA ALA A 523 -21.38 1.36 -16.26
C ALA A 523 -21.40 1.16 -14.75
N LEU A 524 -22.58 1.09 -14.17
CA LEU A 524 -22.76 0.66 -12.79
C LEU A 524 -22.57 -0.86 -12.70
N VAL A 525 -21.61 -1.31 -11.89
CA VAL A 525 -21.37 -2.74 -11.65
C VAL A 525 -22.19 -3.23 -10.46
N GLY A 526 -22.31 -2.40 -9.42
CA GLY A 526 -23.05 -2.70 -8.21
C GLY A 526 -22.73 -1.70 -7.09
N HIS A 527 -23.41 -1.89 -5.96
CA HIS A 527 -23.19 -1.06 -4.77
C HIS A 527 -23.30 -1.91 -3.51
N THR A 528 -22.75 -1.43 -2.39
CA THR A 528 -23.04 -2.03 -1.08
C THR A 528 -24.48 -1.68 -0.67
N LEU A 529 -25.10 -2.56 0.12
CA LEU A 529 -26.46 -2.29 0.61
C LEU A 529 -26.42 -1.14 1.62
N PRO A 530 -27.10 -0.02 1.34
CA PRO A 530 -27.27 1.04 2.32
C PRO A 530 -28.24 0.62 3.43
N PRO A 531 -28.27 1.32 4.56
CA PRO A 531 -29.32 1.07 5.56
C PRO A 531 -30.70 1.28 4.93
N VAL A 532 -31.59 0.34 5.14
CA VAL A 532 -32.97 0.42 4.62
C VAL A 532 -33.78 1.41 5.46
N ASP A 533 -33.48 1.53 6.74
CA ASP A 533 -34.17 2.35 7.73
C ASP A 533 -33.19 3.32 8.38
N ILE A 534 -33.57 4.60 8.50
CA ILE A 534 -32.71 5.64 9.06
C ILE A 534 -33.53 6.75 9.73
N ASP A 535 -32.98 7.32 10.79
CA ASP A 535 -33.55 8.48 11.45
C ASP A 535 -33.19 9.80 10.74
N PRO A 536 -34.02 10.85 10.81
CA PRO A 536 -33.64 12.19 10.38
C PRO A 536 -32.35 12.64 11.06
N GLY A 537 -31.45 13.28 10.31
CA GLY A 537 -30.12 13.66 10.81
C GLY A 537 -29.10 12.51 10.79
N GLY A 538 -29.49 11.28 10.45
CA GLY A 538 -28.61 10.13 10.30
C GLY A 538 -27.73 10.25 9.06
N THR A 539 -26.74 9.35 8.96
CA THR A 539 -25.79 9.31 7.82
C THR A 539 -25.93 8.00 7.07
N ILE A 540 -26.12 8.07 5.75
CA ILE A 540 -26.11 6.93 4.83
C ILE A 540 -24.69 6.79 4.28
N SER A 541 -24.05 5.66 4.52
CA SER A 541 -22.76 5.33 3.91
C SER A 541 -22.92 4.13 2.98
N LEU A 542 -22.41 4.25 1.76
CA LEU A 542 -22.41 3.17 0.79
C LEU A 542 -21.23 3.31 -0.18
N ASP A 543 -20.83 2.20 -0.77
CA ASP A 543 -19.90 2.18 -1.89
C ASP A 543 -20.65 1.89 -3.18
N VAL A 544 -20.22 2.53 -4.26
CA VAL A 544 -20.67 2.25 -5.63
C VAL A 544 -19.48 1.87 -6.47
N VAL A 545 -19.58 0.79 -7.23
CA VAL A 545 -18.54 0.34 -8.16
C VAL A 545 -18.95 0.66 -9.57
N TRP A 546 -18.12 1.43 -10.24
CA TRP A 546 -18.27 1.84 -11.63
C TRP A 546 -17.23 1.16 -12.52
N GLN A 547 -17.60 0.87 -13.76
CA GLN A 547 -16.70 0.34 -14.79
C GLN A 547 -16.60 1.31 -15.95
N ALA A 548 -15.38 1.57 -16.40
CA ALA A 548 -15.16 2.26 -17.67
C ALA A 548 -15.46 1.31 -18.82
N THR A 549 -16.37 1.68 -19.72
CA THR A 549 -16.70 0.90 -20.93
C THR A 549 -15.94 1.37 -22.17
N GLN A 550 -15.28 2.53 -22.06
CA GLN A 550 -14.37 3.10 -23.07
C GLN A 550 -13.45 4.13 -22.40
N PRO A 551 -12.33 4.51 -23.04
CA PRO A 551 -11.50 5.62 -22.54
C PRO A 551 -12.27 6.94 -22.54
N MET A 552 -12.12 7.73 -21.48
CA MET A 552 -12.80 9.01 -21.32
C MET A 552 -11.83 10.19 -21.54
N THR A 553 -12.31 11.24 -22.21
CA THR A 553 -11.54 12.45 -22.50
C THR A 553 -11.74 13.56 -21.49
N GLU A 554 -12.80 13.46 -20.67
CA GLU A 554 -13.16 14.43 -19.65
C GLU A 554 -13.15 13.85 -18.24
N SER A 555 -12.97 14.73 -17.25
CA SER A 555 -13.06 14.36 -15.84
C SER A 555 -14.49 14.54 -15.35
N TYR A 556 -15.22 13.42 -15.28
CA TYR A 556 -16.59 13.41 -14.77
C TYR A 556 -16.60 13.42 -13.24
N THR A 557 -17.65 13.99 -12.65
CA THR A 557 -17.95 13.95 -11.22
C THR A 557 -19.10 12.98 -10.98
N SER A 558 -18.94 12.06 -10.07
CA SER A 558 -20.00 11.14 -9.66
C SER A 558 -20.81 11.73 -8.54
N PHE A 559 -22.09 11.40 -8.48
CA PHE A 559 -22.98 11.78 -7.41
C PHE A 559 -23.79 10.60 -6.88
N VAL A 560 -24.13 10.67 -5.60
CA VAL A 560 -25.21 9.90 -4.97
C VAL A 560 -26.14 10.86 -4.29
N HIS A 561 -27.40 10.87 -4.72
CA HIS A 561 -28.44 11.76 -4.18
C HIS A 561 -29.56 10.97 -3.56
N LEU A 562 -30.16 11.52 -2.50
CA LEU A 562 -31.41 11.07 -1.91
C LEU A 562 -32.53 11.98 -2.38
N ASP A 563 -33.52 11.43 -3.08
CA ASP A 563 -34.65 12.18 -3.62
C ASP A 563 -36.00 11.50 -3.39
N ALA A 564 -37.07 12.30 -3.41
CA ALA A 564 -38.44 11.84 -3.42
C ALA A 564 -39.26 12.78 -4.33
N ALA A 565 -40.14 12.23 -5.17
CA ALA A 565 -41.00 12.97 -6.07
C ALA A 565 -40.28 14.03 -6.96
N GLY A 566 -39.01 13.78 -7.30
CA GLY A 566 -38.19 14.68 -8.12
C GLY A 566 -37.52 15.82 -7.35
N GLN A 567 -37.64 15.86 -6.04
CA GLN A 567 -36.94 16.80 -5.16
C GLN A 567 -35.76 16.11 -4.48
N GLY A 568 -34.56 16.73 -4.55
CA GLY A 568 -33.37 16.29 -3.83
C GLY A 568 -33.36 16.79 -2.39
N TYR A 569 -32.93 15.96 -1.47
CA TYR A 569 -32.85 16.24 -0.02
C TYR A 569 -31.46 16.16 0.57
N ALA A 570 -30.62 15.26 0.08
CA ALA A 570 -29.23 15.09 0.47
C ALA A 570 -28.42 14.58 -0.72
N GLY A 571 -27.11 14.86 -0.73
CA GLY A 571 -26.22 14.42 -1.79
C GLY A 571 -24.76 14.39 -1.36
N ASP A 572 -23.96 13.59 -2.08
CA ASP A 572 -22.52 13.54 -2.00
C ASP A 572 -21.96 13.43 -3.40
N ASP A 573 -21.25 14.47 -3.85
CA ASP A 573 -20.74 14.65 -5.19
C ASP A 573 -19.23 14.79 -5.15
N HIS A 574 -18.49 13.88 -5.78
CA HIS A 574 -17.05 13.97 -5.85
C HIS A 574 -16.47 13.19 -7.06
N GLN A 575 -15.26 13.55 -7.45
CA GLN A 575 -14.47 12.76 -8.40
C GLN A 575 -13.82 11.58 -7.69
N ALA A 576 -13.50 10.53 -8.45
CA ALA A 576 -12.85 9.36 -7.89
C ALA A 576 -11.60 9.77 -7.09
N TRP A 577 -11.59 9.38 -5.81
CA TRP A 577 -10.55 9.63 -4.82
C TRP A 577 -10.20 11.12 -4.66
N ASP A 578 -11.21 11.95 -4.53
CA ASP A 578 -11.06 13.41 -4.37
C ASP A 578 -10.26 14.05 -5.52
N GLY A 579 -10.44 13.54 -6.75
CA GLY A 579 -9.76 14.02 -7.95
C GLY A 579 -8.35 13.46 -8.17
N LEU A 580 -7.83 12.61 -7.29
CA LEU A 580 -6.52 11.99 -7.47
C LEU A 580 -6.52 10.95 -8.59
N TYR A 581 -7.69 10.36 -8.90
CA TYR A 581 -7.86 9.38 -9.98
C TYR A 581 -9.01 9.75 -10.92
N PRO A 582 -8.89 10.85 -11.68
CA PRO A 582 -9.93 11.34 -12.57
C PRO A 582 -10.28 10.30 -13.66
N THR A 583 -11.52 10.32 -14.16
CA THR A 583 -12.01 9.37 -15.17
C THR A 583 -11.17 9.34 -16.45
N THR A 584 -10.46 10.43 -16.79
CA THR A 584 -9.52 10.49 -17.93
C THR A 584 -8.32 9.53 -17.82
N ARG A 585 -8.08 8.95 -16.63
CA ARG A 585 -7.05 7.94 -16.42
C ARG A 585 -7.59 6.51 -16.45
N TRP A 586 -8.91 6.35 -16.43
CA TRP A 586 -9.53 5.02 -16.46
C TRP A 586 -9.36 4.40 -17.83
N VAL A 587 -9.13 3.10 -17.87
CA VAL A 587 -9.06 2.34 -19.13
C VAL A 587 -10.29 1.45 -19.27
N GLU A 588 -10.61 1.08 -20.51
CA GLU A 588 -11.73 0.18 -20.81
C GLU A 588 -11.64 -1.12 -19.96
N GLY A 589 -12.76 -1.49 -19.35
CA GLY A 589 -12.88 -2.64 -18.47
C GLY A 589 -12.47 -2.39 -17.02
N GLU A 590 -11.84 -1.26 -16.71
CA GLU A 590 -11.39 -0.96 -15.35
C GLU A 590 -12.58 -0.66 -14.42
N MET A 591 -12.61 -1.32 -13.25
CA MET A 591 -13.57 -1.08 -12.19
C MET A 591 -12.97 -0.19 -11.10
N VAL A 592 -13.76 0.75 -10.60
CA VAL A 592 -13.37 1.71 -9.56
C VAL A 592 -14.48 1.81 -8.52
N ARG A 593 -14.14 1.54 -7.26
CA ARG A 593 -15.03 1.70 -6.12
C ARG A 593 -14.93 3.13 -5.56
N MET A 594 -16.08 3.74 -5.36
CA MET A 594 -16.23 5.06 -4.77
C MET A 594 -17.11 4.96 -3.52
N ALA A 595 -16.66 5.56 -2.42
CA ALA A 595 -17.37 5.58 -1.15
C ALA A 595 -18.13 6.90 -1.01
N TYR A 596 -19.39 6.84 -0.61
CA TYR A 596 -20.29 8.00 -0.42
C TYR A 596 -20.79 8.06 1.02
N SER A 597 -21.01 9.27 1.50
CA SER A 597 -21.50 9.53 2.86
C SER A 597 -22.46 10.72 2.87
N LEU A 598 -23.76 10.44 2.87
CA LEU A 598 -24.81 11.44 2.85
C LEU A 598 -25.35 11.67 4.28
N THR A 599 -25.23 12.88 4.79
CA THR A 599 -25.87 13.26 6.06
C THR A 599 -27.26 13.83 5.75
N LEU A 600 -28.28 13.23 6.36
CA LEU A 600 -29.68 13.64 6.15
C LEU A 600 -29.99 14.92 6.94
N PRO A 601 -30.87 15.79 6.42
CA PRO A 601 -31.43 16.88 7.22
C PRO A 601 -32.15 16.36 8.47
N ILE A 602 -32.03 17.08 9.59
CA ILE A 602 -32.65 16.67 10.85
C ILE A 602 -34.20 16.86 10.83
N ASP A 603 -34.66 17.69 9.92
CA ASP A 603 -36.07 18.00 9.67
C ASP A 603 -36.62 17.25 8.43
N LEU A 604 -35.88 16.23 7.93
CA LEU A 604 -36.33 15.45 6.79
C LEU A 604 -37.64 14.74 7.12
N PRO A 605 -38.72 14.95 6.32
CA PRO A 605 -40.02 14.34 6.59
C PRO A 605 -39.93 12.81 6.58
N PRO A 606 -40.69 12.12 7.42
CA PRO A 606 -40.82 10.68 7.34
C PRO A 606 -41.40 10.26 5.99
N GLY A 607 -40.84 9.14 5.44
CA GLY A 607 -41.28 8.63 4.15
C GLY A 607 -40.29 7.73 3.44
N LEU A 608 -40.61 7.40 2.20
CA LEU A 608 -39.75 6.64 1.31
C LEU A 608 -38.97 7.58 0.41
N TYR A 609 -37.69 7.39 0.40
CA TYR A 609 -36.74 8.14 -0.41
C TYR A 609 -35.97 7.19 -1.32
N THR A 610 -35.63 7.66 -2.51
CA THR A 610 -34.81 6.88 -3.45
C THR A 610 -33.38 7.38 -3.44
N LEU A 611 -32.40 6.51 -3.18
CA LEU A 611 -31.01 6.77 -3.48
C LEU A 611 -30.77 6.59 -4.95
N ARG A 612 -30.17 7.59 -5.60
CA ARG A 612 -29.81 7.56 -7.01
C ARG A 612 -28.37 7.91 -7.21
N ALA A 613 -27.69 7.22 -8.12
CA ALA A 613 -26.33 7.53 -8.51
C ALA A 613 -26.24 7.92 -9.98
N GLY A 614 -25.25 8.71 -10.31
CA GLY A 614 -24.99 9.13 -11.68
C GLY A 614 -23.69 9.88 -11.81
N TRP A 615 -23.50 10.50 -12.96
CA TRP A 615 -22.32 11.27 -13.30
C TRP A 615 -22.71 12.52 -14.06
N TYR A 616 -21.92 13.57 -13.97
CA TYR A 616 -22.03 14.77 -14.77
C TYR A 616 -20.66 15.25 -15.24
N ASP A 617 -20.63 15.95 -16.37
CA ASP A 617 -19.46 16.56 -16.95
C ASP A 617 -19.06 17.87 -16.21
N PRO A 618 -17.91 18.48 -16.56
CA PRO A 618 -17.52 19.77 -15.99
C PRO A 618 -18.49 20.93 -16.22
N SER A 619 -19.40 20.78 -17.20
CA SER A 619 -20.47 21.74 -17.49
C SER A 619 -21.75 21.48 -16.68
N LEU A 620 -21.72 20.52 -15.75
CA LEU A 620 -22.85 20.04 -14.96
C LEU A 620 -23.95 19.34 -15.76
N THR A 621 -23.62 18.87 -16.97
CA THR A 621 -24.53 18.07 -17.78
C THR A 621 -24.46 16.61 -17.33
N ARG A 622 -25.61 16.05 -16.92
CA ARG A 622 -25.69 14.65 -16.46
C ARG A 622 -25.55 13.67 -17.60
N LEU A 623 -24.87 12.58 -17.35
CA LEU A 623 -24.88 11.41 -18.22
C LEU A 623 -26.24 10.72 -18.14
N HIS A 624 -26.66 10.08 -19.24
CA HIS A 624 -27.96 9.42 -19.32
C HIS A 624 -27.80 7.90 -19.48
N THR A 625 -28.73 7.15 -18.92
CA THR A 625 -28.85 5.72 -19.15
C THR A 625 -29.29 5.44 -20.60
N GLU A 626 -29.18 4.21 -21.08
CA GLU A 626 -29.70 3.77 -22.39
C GLU A 626 -31.21 4.02 -22.50
N THR A 627 -31.92 4.14 -21.40
CA THR A 627 -33.37 4.45 -21.36
C THR A 627 -33.68 5.95 -21.28
N GLY A 628 -32.64 6.81 -21.27
CA GLY A 628 -32.76 8.27 -21.18
C GLY A 628 -32.90 8.83 -19.78
N ALA A 629 -32.79 8.03 -18.71
CA ALA A 629 -32.78 8.54 -17.34
C ALA A 629 -31.41 9.18 -17.01
N ASP A 630 -31.42 10.26 -16.26
CA ASP A 630 -30.24 11.05 -15.86
C ASP A 630 -29.50 10.48 -14.62
N SER A 631 -29.97 9.36 -14.08
CA SER A 631 -29.46 8.70 -12.90
C SER A 631 -29.98 7.26 -12.78
N VAL A 632 -29.29 6.44 -11.97
CA VAL A 632 -29.67 5.04 -11.71
C VAL A 632 -30.17 4.93 -10.28
N PRO A 633 -31.39 4.42 -10.03
CA PRO A 633 -31.86 4.14 -8.68
C PRO A 633 -31.05 2.98 -8.07
N LEU A 634 -30.49 3.19 -6.88
CA LEU A 634 -29.71 2.18 -6.14
C LEU A 634 -30.60 1.45 -5.14
N ALA A 635 -31.27 2.18 -4.25
CA ALA A 635 -32.07 1.63 -3.18
C ALA A 635 -33.20 2.57 -2.76
N ILE A 636 -34.18 2.01 -2.09
CA ILE A 636 -35.21 2.79 -1.37
C ILE A 636 -34.81 2.83 0.10
N VAL A 637 -34.75 4.02 0.67
CA VAL A 637 -34.43 4.28 2.07
C VAL A 637 -35.71 4.81 2.75
N ARG A 638 -36.00 4.25 3.89
CA ARG A 638 -37.12 4.63 4.73
C ARG A 638 -36.62 5.55 5.85
N VAL A 639 -37.14 6.79 5.85
CA VAL A 639 -36.85 7.76 6.91
C VAL A 639 -37.97 7.69 7.94
N HIS A 640 -37.61 7.46 9.19
CA HIS A 640 -38.56 7.35 10.32
C HIS A 640 -39.04 8.66 10.79
N ALA A 641 -40.25 8.72 11.39
CA ALA A 641 -40.65 9.83 12.20
C ALA A 641 -39.82 9.87 13.50
N ALA A 642 -39.54 11.07 13.99
CA ALA A 642 -38.91 11.20 15.31
C ALA A 642 -39.78 10.48 16.35
N GLN A 643 -39.20 9.48 17.02
CA GLN A 643 -39.94 8.70 18.01
C GLN A 643 -40.28 9.58 19.23
N PRO A 644 -41.55 9.63 19.66
CA PRO A 644 -41.87 10.22 20.93
C PRO A 644 -41.22 9.41 22.07
N GLN A 645 -41.05 10.04 23.24
CA GLN A 645 -40.53 9.37 24.44
C GLN A 645 -41.33 8.10 24.74
N PRO A 646 -40.68 6.98 25.14
CA PRO A 646 -41.38 5.77 25.47
C PRO A 646 -42.43 5.99 26.54
N LEU A 647 -43.69 5.65 26.22
CA LEU A 647 -44.79 5.69 27.18
C LEU A 647 -44.91 4.27 27.84
N GLU A 648 -45.22 4.27 29.14
CA GLU A 648 -45.53 3.05 29.83
C GLU A 648 -46.93 2.56 29.37
N MET A 649 -46.96 1.47 28.59
CA MET A 649 -48.18 0.98 28.00
C MET A 649 -48.78 -0.16 28.83
N ALA A 650 -50.11 -0.10 29.00
CA ALA A 650 -50.86 -1.14 29.63
C ALA A 650 -51.11 -2.32 28.67
N PRO A 651 -51.17 -3.61 29.13
CA PRO A 651 -51.62 -4.72 28.31
C PRO A 651 -53.09 -4.50 27.84
N PRO A 652 -53.58 -5.14 26.77
CA PRO A 652 -53.16 -6.45 26.29
C PRO A 652 -52.06 -6.40 25.26
N ASP A 653 -51.33 -7.52 25.14
CA ASP A 653 -50.42 -7.86 24.07
C ASP A 653 -51.13 -8.83 23.11
N ALA A 654 -51.14 -8.59 21.82
CA ALA A 654 -51.87 -9.37 20.84
C ALA A 654 -51.15 -9.46 19.51
N SER A 655 -51.09 -10.65 18.90
CA SER A 655 -50.44 -10.88 17.61
C SER A 655 -51.46 -11.09 16.49
N PHE A 656 -51.22 -10.41 15.37
CA PHE A 656 -51.99 -10.49 14.13
C PHE A 656 -51.26 -11.31 13.10
N VAL A 657 -52.00 -11.89 12.17
CA VAL A 657 -51.44 -12.58 11.02
C VAL A 657 -50.55 -11.60 10.22
N GLY A 658 -49.41 -12.09 9.67
CA GLY A 658 -48.46 -11.22 8.98
C GLY A 658 -47.39 -10.60 9.89
N GLY A 659 -47.31 -11.06 11.17
CA GLY A 659 -46.25 -10.68 12.11
C GLY A 659 -46.40 -9.30 12.75
N VAL A 660 -47.58 -8.72 12.69
CA VAL A 660 -47.92 -7.49 13.43
C VAL A 660 -48.35 -7.84 14.85
N SER A 661 -47.84 -7.09 15.82
CA SER A 661 -48.31 -7.22 17.21
C SER A 661 -48.68 -5.85 17.78
N LEU A 662 -49.73 -5.85 18.59
CA LEU A 662 -50.05 -4.77 19.49
C LEU A 662 -49.30 -5.02 20.79
N THR A 663 -48.36 -4.17 21.17
CA THR A 663 -47.50 -4.34 22.36
C THR A 663 -48.11 -3.72 23.64
N GLY A 664 -49.25 -3.02 23.50
CA GLY A 664 -49.96 -2.40 24.58
C GLY A 664 -50.65 -1.11 24.14
N TYR A 665 -51.26 -0.41 25.09
CA TYR A 665 -51.93 0.88 24.89
C TYR A 665 -51.78 1.81 26.07
N TYR A 666 -51.96 3.12 25.81
CA TYR A 666 -52.08 4.16 26.82
C TYR A 666 -53.38 4.95 26.57
N LEU A 667 -54.19 5.11 27.62
CA LEU A 667 -55.48 5.83 27.56
C LEU A 667 -55.44 7.12 28.37
N ASP A 668 -55.61 8.26 27.70
CA ASP A 668 -55.82 9.55 28.34
C ASP A 668 -57.26 10.03 28.11
N ARG A 669 -57.93 10.45 29.21
CA ARG A 669 -59.30 10.91 29.18
C ARG A 669 -59.34 12.43 29.25
N GLY A 670 -59.64 13.07 28.15
CA GLY A 670 -59.87 14.51 28.07
C GLY A 670 -61.34 14.90 28.38
N SER A 671 -61.59 16.22 28.49
CA SER A 671 -62.92 16.76 28.81
C SER A 671 -64.02 16.59 27.73
N GLY A 672 -63.71 16.02 26.58
CA GLY A 672 -64.67 15.82 25.49
C GLY A 672 -64.41 14.58 24.63
N GLY A 673 -63.42 13.75 24.99
CA GLY A 673 -63.04 12.58 24.21
C GLY A 673 -61.99 11.73 24.90
N MET A 674 -61.61 10.66 24.26
CA MET A 674 -60.55 9.73 24.71
C MET A 674 -59.41 9.76 23.69
N HIS A 675 -58.17 9.99 24.16
CA HIS A 675 -56.97 9.82 23.40
C HIS A 675 -56.34 8.45 23.72
N VAL A 676 -56.19 7.62 22.73
CA VAL A 676 -55.66 6.28 22.88
C VAL A 676 -54.38 6.13 22.04
N THR A 677 -53.25 5.95 22.72
CA THR A 677 -51.99 5.65 22.04
C THR A 677 -51.80 4.13 22.02
N LEU A 678 -51.64 3.58 20.85
CA LEU A 678 -51.43 2.17 20.60
C LEU A 678 -49.96 1.91 20.29
N GLY A 679 -49.39 0.81 20.83
CA GLY A 679 -48.02 0.39 20.51
C GLY A 679 -48.04 -0.74 19.49
N TRP A 680 -47.67 -0.42 18.27
CA TRP A 680 -47.59 -1.42 17.21
C TRP A 680 -46.14 -1.87 16.98
N ARG A 681 -45.91 -3.16 16.67
CA ARG A 681 -44.62 -3.72 16.33
C ARG A 681 -44.73 -4.75 15.20
N LEU A 682 -43.84 -4.67 14.22
CA LEU A 682 -43.67 -5.68 13.19
C LEU A 682 -42.52 -6.62 13.57
N GLN A 683 -42.73 -7.95 13.41
CA GLN A 683 -41.71 -8.96 13.72
C GLN A 683 -40.55 -8.95 12.71
N SER A 684 -39.35 -9.42 13.13
CA SER A 684 -38.17 -9.54 12.29
C SER A 684 -38.43 -10.42 11.06
N GLY A 685 -38.03 -9.92 9.89
CA GLY A 685 -38.17 -10.65 8.63
C GLY A 685 -39.56 -10.62 8.00
N GLN A 686 -40.51 -9.87 8.61
CA GLN A 686 -41.86 -9.69 8.06
C GLN A 686 -41.96 -8.31 7.35
N PHE A 687 -42.81 -8.26 6.30
CA PHE A 687 -43.19 -7.08 5.58
C PHE A 687 -44.66 -7.09 5.28
N LEU A 688 -45.29 -5.94 5.30
CA LEU A 688 -46.70 -5.78 4.96
C LEU A 688 -46.80 -5.12 3.55
N ASP A 689 -47.48 -5.79 2.65
CA ASP A 689 -47.68 -5.27 1.27
C ASP A 689 -48.88 -4.30 1.19
N THR A 690 -49.68 -4.22 2.26
CA THR A 690 -50.94 -3.45 2.33
C THR A 690 -50.82 -2.39 3.39
N ASP A 691 -51.27 -1.17 3.09
CA ASP A 691 -51.38 -0.08 4.07
C ASP A 691 -52.69 -0.20 4.81
N TYR A 692 -52.62 -0.85 5.97
CA TYR A 692 -53.76 -1.04 6.86
C TYR A 692 -54.12 0.27 7.58
N THR A 693 -55.43 0.41 7.85
CA THR A 693 -55.97 1.48 8.69
C THR A 693 -56.27 0.90 10.07
N VAL A 694 -55.94 1.63 11.14
CA VAL A 694 -56.31 1.27 12.50
C VAL A 694 -57.77 1.63 12.72
N PHE A 695 -58.54 0.70 13.23
CA PHE A 695 -59.83 1.01 13.81
C PHE A 695 -59.75 1.11 15.35
N LEU A 696 -60.46 2.05 15.91
CA LEU A 696 -60.60 2.22 17.35
C LEU A 696 -62.05 2.53 17.65
N HIS A 697 -62.74 1.54 18.23
CA HIS A 697 -64.18 1.60 18.44
C HIS A 697 -64.53 1.53 19.92
N LEU A 698 -65.50 2.30 20.31
CA LEU A 698 -66.18 2.21 21.62
C LEU A 698 -67.50 1.48 21.43
N ARG A 699 -67.68 0.29 22.09
CA ARG A 699 -68.85 -0.53 21.94
C ARG A 699 -69.66 -0.62 23.24
N ASN A 700 -71.00 -0.65 23.10
CA ASN A 700 -71.90 -0.87 24.21
C ASN A 700 -72.01 -2.35 24.60
N ALA A 701 -72.73 -2.70 25.63
CA ALA A 701 -72.93 -4.08 26.09
C ALA A 701 -73.64 -5.00 25.07
N ALA A 702 -74.30 -4.47 24.05
CA ALA A 702 -74.88 -5.19 22.94
C ALA A 702 -73.90 -5.46 21.78
N GLY A 703 -72.63 -4.92 21.88
CA GLY A 703 -71.58 -5.04 20.84
C GLY A 703 -71.74 -4.00 19.73
N GLU A 704 -72.61 -3.02 19.84
CA GLU A 704 -72.79 -1.98 18.83
C GLU A 704 -71.73 -0.87 19.02
N THR A 705 -71.12 -0.36 17.94
CA THR A 705 -70.17 0.73 17.95
C THR A 705 -70.93 2.04 18.17
N VAL A 706 -70.66 2.75 19.28
CA VAL A 706 -71.32 4.02 19.66
C VAL A 706 -70.45 5.24 19.39
N ALA A 707 -69.14 5.03 19.32
CA ALA A 707 -68.19 6.05 18.89
C ALA A 707 -66.94 5.37 18.28
N GLN A 708 -66.25 6.06 17.42
CA GLN A 708 -65.03 5.53 16.75
C GLN A 708 -64.01 6.60 16.50
N GLY A 709 -62.73 6.17 16.35
CA GLY A 709 -61.59 7.03 16.06
C GLY A 709 -60.62 6.33 15.08
N ASP A 710 -61.17 5.90 13.91
CA ASP A 710 -60.42 5.20 12.91
C ASP A 710 -59.48 6.17 12.16
N GLY A 711 -58.28 5.68 11.82
CA GLY A 711 -57.33 6.48 11.04
C GLY A 711 -56.13 5.69 10.56
N PRO A 712 -55.42 6.17 9.56
CA PRO A 712 -54.16 5.58 9.19
C PRO A 712 -53.15 5.77 10.33
N PRO A 713 -52.21 4.82 10.53
CA PRO A 713 -51.22 4.94 11.62
C PRO A 713 -50.46 6.24 11.57
N VAL A 714 -50.35 6.90 12.76
CA VAL A 714 -49.68 8.21 12.98
C VAL A 714 -50.16 9.25 11.95
N ASP A 715 -51.47 9.39 11.79
CA ASP A 715 -52.11 10.32 10.83
C ASP A 715 -51.64 10.14 9.38
N GLY A 716 -51.29 8.92 9.02
CA GLY A 716 -50.77 8.55 7.67
C GLY A 716 -49.27 8.80 7.45
N GLN A 717 -48.57 9.28 8.46
CA GLN A 717 -47.11 9.45 8.38
C GLN A 717 -46.34 8.11 8.42
N TRP A 718 -47.00 7.06 8.98
CA TRP A 718 -46.42 5.74 9.10
C TRP A 718 -47.34 4.63 8.52
N PRO A 719 -47.52 4.59 7.20
CA PRO A 719 -48.25 3.47 6.58
C PRO A 719 -47.66 2.12 7.00
N THR A 720 -48.48 1.10 7.15
CA THR A 720 -48.04 -0.19 7.66
C THR A 720 -47.00 -0.88 6.78
N SER A 721 -47.02 -0.63 5.47
CA SER A 721 -46.00 -1.08 4.52
C SER A 721 -44.58 -0.49 4.79
N LEU A 722 -44.50 0.58 5.60
CA LEU A 722 -43.26 1.24 5.97
C LEU A 722 -42.80 0.93 7.39
N TRP A 723 -43.48 0.00 8.08
CA TRP A 723 -43.10 -0.31 9.46
C TRP A 723 -41.78 -1.07 9.53
N PRO A 724 -40.79 -0.56 10.32
CA PRO A 724 -39.53 -1.25 10.52
C PRO A 724 -39.74 -2.48 11.44
N PRO A 725 -39.07 -3.61 11.19
CA PRO A 725 -39.13 -4.75 12.09
C PRO A 725 -38.56 -4.41 13.49
N ASN A 726 -39.20 -4.95 14.53
CA ASN A 726 -38.78 -4.84 15.94
C ASN A 726 -38.81 -3.41 16.54
N VAL A 727 -39.35 -2.43 15.87
CA VAL A 727 -39.56 -1.06 16.41
C VAL A 727 -41.00 -0.94 16.87
N THR A 728 -41.22 -0.42 18.07
CA THR A 728 -42.59 -0.10 18.56
C THR A 728 -43.01 1.28 18.06
N ILE A 729 -44.06 1.32 17.27
CA ILE A 729 -44.65 2.53 16.74
C ILE A 729 -45.77 2.96 17.68
N GLN A 730 -45.68 4.21 18.21
CA GLN A 730 -46.71 4.79 19.01
C GLN A 730 -47.69 5.55 18.11
N ASP A 731 -48.93 5.07 18.09
CA ASP A 731 -49.97 5.54 17.20
C ASP A 731 -51.15 6.04 18.03
N THR A 732 -51.43 7.34 17.96
CA THR A 732 -52.45 8.00 18.79
C THR A 732 -53.69 8.29 17.99
N HIS A 733 -54.81 7.78 18.45
CA HIS A 733 -56.14 8.03 17.91
C HIS A 733 -57.05 8.73 18.92
N THR A 734 -58.01 9.51 18.45
CA THR A 734 -58.96 10.23 19.29
C THR A 734 -60.37 9.74 19.01
N ILE A 735 -61.07 9.32 20.06
CA ILE A 735 -62.53 9.05 20.03
C ILE A 735 -63.26 10.28 20.61
N ASN A 736 -64.04 10.95 19.79
CA ASN A 736 -64.97 11.96 20.27
C ASN A 736 -66.24 11.29 20.79
N LEU A 737 -66.56 11.56 22.06
CA LEU A 737 -67.73 10.96 22.67
C LEU A 737 -69.01 11.75 22.30
N PRO A 738 -70.08 11.08 21.83
CA PRO A 738 -71.36 11.74 21.59
C PRO A 738 -71.91 12.40 22.88
N ALA A 739 -72.48 13.60 22.74
CA ALA A 739 -73.04 14.33 23.90
C ALA A 739 -74.23 13.65 24.56
N ASP A 740 -74.87 12.74 23.87
CA ASP A 740 -76.05 11.94 24.29
C ASP A 740 -75.69 10.49 24.70
N LEU A 741 -74.41 10.21 24.90
CA LEU A 741 -73.94 8.88 25.27
C LEU A 741 -74.47 8.54 26.67
N GLN A 742 -75.17 7.39 26.76
CA GLN A 742 -75.77 6.95 28.03
C GLN A 742 -74.69 6.48 29.03
N PRO A 743 -74.91 6.76 30.34
CA PRO A 743 -74.03 6.18 31.36
C PRO A 743 -74.05 4.65 31.35
N GLY A 744 -72.88 4.03 31.40
CA GLY A 744 -72.76 2.61 31.33
C GLY A 744 -71.36 2.10 31.14
N THR A 745 -71.18 0.79 31.03
CA THR A 745 -69.91 0.10 30.75
C THR A 745 -69.77 -0.10 29.24
N TYR A 746 -68.64 0.27 28.71
CA TYR A 746 -68.32 0.15 27.29
C TYR A 746 -67.02 -0.59 27.11
N HIS A 747 -66.85 -1.28 25.97
CA HIS A 747 -65.64 -1.94 25.57
C HIS A 747 -64.88 -1.08 24.53
N LEU A 748 -63.64 -0.75 24.83
CA LEU A 748 -62.72 -0.09 23.88
C LEU A 748 -62.01 -1.21 23.11
N VAL A 749 -62.18 -1.25 21.78
CA VAL A 749 -61.61 -2.29 20.92
C VAL A 749 -60.80 -1.68 19.77
N THR A 750 -59.77 -2.37 19.33
CA THR A 750 -58.91 -1.95 18.21
C THR A 750 -58.49 -3.10 17.32
N GLY A 751 -57.96 -2.81 16.14
CA GLY A 751 -57.40 -3.73 15.20
C GLY A 751 -57.03 -2.99 13.90
N LEU A 752 -56.72 -3.75 12.88
CA LEU A 752 -56.28 -3.28 11.58
C LEU A 752 -57.24 -3.74 10.49
N TYR A 753 -57.50 -2.90 9.49
CA TYR A 753 -58.28 -3.28 8.32
C TYR A 753 -57.74 -2.66 7.04
N ASP A 754 -57.89 -3.38 5.94
CA ASP A 754 -57.64 -2.83 4.59
C ASP A 754 -58.79 -1.90 4.21
N ARG A 755 -58.47 -0.63 4.03
CA ARG A 755 -59.45 0.42 3.68
C ARG A 755 -60.11 0.19 2.33
N ALA A 756 -59.42 -0.43 1.38
CA ALA A 756 -59.95 -0.69 0.03
C ALA A 756 -61.02 -1.78 0.00
N THR A 757 -60.78 -2.84 0.83
CA THR A 757 -61.65 -4.03 0.84
C THR A 757 -62.60 -4.07 2.05
N GLY A 758 -62.30 -3.32 3.11
CA GLY A 758 -62.98 -3.39 4.39
C GLY A 758 -62.61 -4.64 5.22
N SER A 759 -61.67 -5.46 4.70
CA SER A 759 -61.26 -6.72 5.37
C SER A 759 -60.36 -6.42 6.55
N ARG A 760 -60.73 -6.96 7.73
CA ARG A 760 -59.89 -6.87 8.94
C ARG A 760 -58.75 -7.85 8.95
N LEU A 761 -57.61 -7.46 9.51
CA LEU A 761 -56.46 -8.33 9.72
C LEU A 761 -56.76 -9.30 10.87
N PRO A 762 -56.74 -10.64 10.65
CA PRO A 762 -57.04 -11.58 11.68
C PRO A 762 -55.99 -11.67 12.80
N LEU A 763 -56.37 -12.01 14.03
CA LEU A 763 -55.47 -12.38 15.10
C LEU A 763 -54.99 -13.85 14.90
N GLU A 764 -53.75 -14.13 15.28
CA GLU A 764 -53.20 -15.49 15.26
C GLU A 764 -53.97 -16.46 16.13
N GLY A 765 -54.58 -15.96 17.21
CA GLY A 765 -55.45 -16.72 18.12
C GLY A 765 -56.92 -16.86 17.69
N GLY A 766 -57.29 -16.32 16.55
CA GLY A 766 -58.66 -16.22 16.06
C GLY A 766 -59.36 -14.92 16.47
N GLY A 767 -60.34 -14.48 15.66
CA GLY A 767 -60.94 -13.15 15.77
C GLY A 767 -60.18 -12.10 14.93
N ASP A 768 -60.65 -10.83 14.95
CA ASP A 768 -60.10 -9.74 14.13
C ASP A 768 -60.03 -8.41 14.91
N GLU A 769 -60.20 -8.46 16.24
CA GLU A 769 -60.17 -7.27 17.11
C GLU A 769 -59.59 -7.61 18.50
N VAL A 770 -58.99 -6.61 19.13
CA VAL A 770 -58.43 -6.69 20.48
C VAL A 770 -59.23 -5.82 21.41
N ILE A 771 -59.74 -6.38 22.51
CA ILE A 771 -60.38 -5.59 23.60
C ILE A 771 -59.26 -4.98 24.44
N LEU A 772 -59.11 -3.65 24.41
CA LEU A 772 -58.11 -2.89 25.17
C LEU A 772 -58.47 -2.84 26.64
N THR A 773 -59.71 -2.39 26.93
CA THR A 773 -60.20 -2.26 28.28
C THR A 773 -61.72 -2.15 28.30
N GLU A 774 -62.32 -2.43 29.48
CA GLU A 774 -63.65 -1.96 29.82
C GLU A 774 -63.57 -0.56 30.44
N THR A 775 -64.45 0.31 30.01
CA THR A 775 -64.44 1.70 30.43
C THR A 775 -65.82 2.12 30.86
N ALA A 776 -65.98 2.65 32.06
CA ALA A 776 -67.23 3.25 32.52
C ALA A 776 -67.35 4.70 32.06
N ILE A 777 -68.43 5.03 31.39
CA ILE A 777 -68.82 6.41 31.06
C ILE A 777 -69.86 6.83 32.10
N PRO A 778 -69.61 7.95 32.83
CA PRO A 778 -70.40 8.40 33.92
C PRO A 778 -71.80 8.90 33.52
#